data_a633179f02469a98acc1c884c5f5c414
#
_entry.id   a633179f02469a98acc1c884c5f5c414
#
_cell.length_a   1.000
_cell.length_b   1.000
_cell.length_c   1.000
_cell.angle_alpha   90.00
_cell.angle_beta   90.00
_cell.angle_gamma   90.00
#
_symmetry.space_group_name_H-M   'P 1'
#
loop_
_entity.id
_entity.type
_entity.pdbx_description
1 polymer ?
#
loop_
_entity_poly.entity_id
_entity_poly.type
_entity_poly.pdbx_seq_one_letter_code
_entity_poly.pdbx_strand_id
1 'polypeptide(L)'
;LFEKTSDYTELLLNLSVVDQEGVVYHLIHDIAEDDFNIEKGGQVEIIGWLYQYYITEPHNEIVNIYKGTVKKEDIPAATQLFTTDWVVRYMVDNSLGKYWIERNPQSSLREKLAFFVAPKNGEIRFIDEKVEPQELTFFDPCMGSGHVLVYAFDVLMEIYTECGYSTRDAASKIVRNNLFGLDIDPRAYQLAYFAIMMKARQYDRRFLTRGIEPQVYCPKKDEDLIEFGSLVKVDELGEKPQEPTELTLFNMDYEATLNDWNFRRLLARDYVAVCTNPPYLNKYNAKLKGFVNDKYKDYSGDLFSVFIYRNLQLCKPNGYCGFMSPFVWMFIKTYEKLREFIIRSRSITTLIQMEYSAFEEATVPICSFVLQNKKSDEAGLYFRLSDFKGGMEVQRQKVLEAIDNPDCGYFYEAQQSNFSKIPGSPVAYWVSEHFYQLFAGDDIGKHFDVKAGMCTGKNEEYIMLWHELDFSKSSLVREKDYLYTPHNKGGEYRKWYGNRESFLKYNPAALKEMERNAGFRHDGKEYYFKKHIGWSKITSAKSSFRFYESGFTFDSAGLGLFSDTSNMAATLGLLNSRIVEYLIPVLNPTLNVTPMIVKRLPYIDKDVEDRVCDCISVSKADWDSYETSWDFKGHPLVLGRLPEPVWGDVPDRVAFQNTSISYTYQMYWKKACEYRFEKLKANEEELNRIFIDIYGLQDELTPDVADKDVTVHRIFDTKDDVPESMQGSSYVRTKRDEVVSLLSYAVGCMFGRYSLDVDGLAYAGGDWDDGKYKTFLPDRDGILPITDEEYLEDDIIARLCDWLKAVYGADTLEENLDFISGALGGKGNSSREIIRSYFLKEFFKDHCKTYQKRPIYWLFDSGKQNGFK
;
A
#
# COMPACT_ATOMS: atom_id res chain seq x y z
N LEU A 1 44.41 6.61 12.74
CA LEU A 1 43.37 6.20 11.80
C LEU A 1 42.72 4.87 12.20
N PHE A 2 43.49 3.97 12.81
CA PHE A 2 42.97 2.67 13.27
C PHE A 2 43.16 2.58 14.78
N GLU A 3 42.26 1.92 15.48
CA GLU A 3 42.38 1.64 16.90
C GLU A 3 43.66 0.85 17.14
N LYS A 4 44.44 1.21 18.16
CA LYS A 4 45.58 0.38 18.56
C LYS A 4 45.05 -0.90 19.15
N THR A 5 45.34 -2.02 18.52
CA THR A 5 45.10 -3.33 19.07
C THR A 5 46.10 -3.55 20.23
N SER A 6 45.57 -3.73 21.44
CA SER A 6 46.42 -3.85 22.64
C SER A 6 46.38 -5.23 23.28
N ASP A 7 45.73 -6.18 22.61
CA ASP A 7 45.47 -7.54 23.14
C ASP A 7 45.66 -8.63 22.07
N TYR A 8 45.12 -9.82 22.35
CA TYR A 8 45.16 -11.00 21.46
C TYR A 8 44.48 -10.80 20.09
N THR A 9 43.82 -9.67 19.81
CA THR A 9 43.18 -9.37 18.53
C THR A 9 44.18 -9.39 17.39
N GLU A 10 45.44 -8.94 17.63
CA GLU A 10 46.52 -9.04 16.65
C GLU A 10 46.86 -10.47 16.26
N LEU A 11 46.73 -11.40 17.21
CA LEU A 11 46.99 -12.83 16.96
C LEU A 11 45.87 -13.48 16.12
N LEU A 12 44.66 -12.92 16.17
CA LEU A 12 43.51 -13.38 15.39
C LEU A 12 43.46 -12.78 13.99
N LEU A 13 44.07 -11.62 13.79
CA LEU A 13 44.21 -10.95 12.51
C LEU A 13 45.43 -11.50 11.72
N ASN A 14 45.42 -12.82 11.43
CA ASN A 14 46.47 -13.39 10.57
C ASN A 14 46.19 -13.07 9.08
N LEU A 15 46.16 -11.78 8.75
CA LEU A 15 45.99 -11.32 7.38
C LEU A 15 47.35 -11.20 6.71
N SER A 16 47.67 -12.12 5.81
CA SER A 16 48.86 -11.97 4.94
C SER A 16 48.66 -10.81 3.96
N VAL A 17 49.49 -9.79 4.06
CA VAL A 17 49.46 -8.61 3.16
C VAL A 17 50.08 -8.92 1.80
N VAL A 18 50.85 -10.05 1.69
CA VAL A 18 51.58 -10.46 0.49
C VAL A 18 51.04 -11.70 -0.20
N ASP A 19 50.06 -12.35 0.36
CA ASP A 19 49.41 -13.54 -0.22
C ASP A 19 48.53 -13.13 -1.40
N GLN A 20 48.77 -13.70 -2.58
CA GLN A 20 48.01 -13.41 -3.80
C GLN A 20 46.55 -13.89 -3.77
N GLU A 21 46.26 -14.85 -2.90
CA GLU A 21 44.88 -15.30 -2.62
C GLU A 21 44.29 -14.57 -1.40
N GLY A 22 45.00 -13.62 -0.82
CA GLY A 22 44.60 -12.89 0.38
C GLY A 22 43.69 -11.70 0.08
N VAL A 23 42.76 -11.40 1.01
CA VAL A 23 41.80 -10.28 0.90
C VAL A 23 42.48 -8.94 0.64
N VAL A 24 43.64 -8.70 1.25
CA VAL A 24 44.42 -7.42 1.07
C VAL A 24 44.97 -7.30 -0.35
N TYR A 25 45.45 -8.41 -0.93
CA TYR A 25 45.91 -8.44 -2.31
C TYR A 25 44.81 -8.10 -3.29
N HIS A 26 43.65 -8.78 -3.14
CA HIS A 26 42.48 -8.52 -3.98
C HIS A 26 41.95 -7.09 -3.83
N LEU A 27 41.91 -6.56 -2.61
CA LEU A 27 41.47 -5.18 -2.35
C LEU A 27 42.36 -4.15 -3.07
N ILE A 28 43.67 -4.44 -3.22
CA ILE A 28 44.64 -3.53 -3.86
C ILE A 28 44.66 -3.71 -5.39
N HIS A 29 44.41 -4.94 -5.89
CA HIS A 29 44.59 -5.27 -7.30
C HIS A 29 43.31 -5.35 -8.10
N ASP A 30 42.19 -5.74 -7.47
CA ASP A 30 40.92 -5.95 -8.16
C ASP A 30 40.06 -4.70 -8.15
N ILE A 31 40.26 -3.78 -7.19
CA ILE A 31 39.56 -2.49 -7.16
C ILE A 31 40.48 -1.44 -7.80
N ALA A 32 39.96 -0.76 -8.82
CA ALA A 32 40.73 0.25 -9.52
C ALA A 32 41.05 1.44 -8.59
N GLU A 33 42.31 1.91 -8.59
CA GLU A 33 42.72 3.11 -7.84
C GLU A 33 41.88 4.34 -8.23
N ASP A 34 41.42 4.38 -9.48
CA ASP A 34 40.57 5.45 -10.01
C ASP A 34 39.19 5.54 -9.34
N ASP A 35 38.66 4.43 -8.81
CA ASP A 35 37.38 4.40 -8.07
C ASP A 35 37.48 5.18 -6.75
N PHE A 36 38.67 5.29 -6.17
CA PHE A 36 38.97 6.09 -4.98
C PHE A 36 39.53 7.48 -5.31
N ASN A 37 39.86 7.73 -6.56
CA ASN A 37 40.54 8.96 -6.97
C ASN A 37 39.51 10.03 -7.38
N ILE A 38 39.28 10.98 -6.50
CA ILE A 38 38.28 12.05 -6.67
C ILE A 38 38.60 12.92 -7.90
N GLU A 39 39.87 13.11 -8.25
CA GLU A 39 40.29 13.87 -9.46
C GLU A 39 39.88 13.17 -10.77
N LYS A 40 39.56 11.85 -10.68
CA LYS A 40 39.11 11.02 -11.79
C LYS A 40 37.64 10.60 -11.68
N GLY A 41 36.87 11.16 -10.73
CA GLY A 41 35.44 10.87 -10.50
C GLY A 41 35.19 9.80 -9.44
N GLY A 42 36.22 9.28 -8.76
CA GLY A 42 36.07 8.37 -7.62
C GLY A 42 35.52 9.07 -6.38
N GLN A 43 35.01 8.30 -5.43
CA GLN A 43 34.39 8.82 -4.22
C GLN A 43 34.99 8.20 -2.96
N VAL A 44 35.18 9.01 -1.90
CA VAL A 44 35.64 8.53 -0.58
C VAL A 44 34.61 7.62 0.06
N GLU A 45 33.34 7.80 -0.29
CA GLU A 45 32.16 7.09 0.21
C GLU A 45 32.10 5.62 -0.23
N ILE A 46 32.95 5.18 -1.17
CA ILE A 46 32.94 3.78 -1.66
C ILE A 46 33.12 2.76 -0.53
N ILE A 47 33.86 3.12 0.52
CA ILE A 47 34.03 2.28 1.71
C ILE A 47 32.71 2.13 2.47
N GLY A 48 31.88 3.17 2.51
CA GLY A 48 30.53 3.13 3.06
C GLY A 48 29.62 2.19 2.27
N TRP A 49 29.73 2.16 0.95
CA TRP A 49 28.99 1.24 0.08
C TRP A 49 29.40 -0.22 0.30
N LEU A 50 30.69 -0.49 0.45
CA LEU A 50 31.18 -1.83 0.78
C LEU A 50 30.62 -2.32 2.13
N TYR A 51 30.51 -1.45 3.11
CA TYR A 51 29.89 -1.76 4.39
C TYR A 51 28.40 -2.04 4.27
N GLN A 52 27.68 -1.31 3.41
CA GLN A 52 26.28 -1.57 3.10
C GLN A 52 26.07 -2.98 2.54
N TYR A 53 26.86 -3.38 1.54
CA TYR A 53 26.78 -4.73 0.99
C TYR A 53 27.04 -5.81 2.05
N TYR A 54 28.00 -5.56 2.94
CA TYR A 54 28.29 -6.47 4.05
C TYR A 54 27.09 -6.64 5.01
N ILE A 55 26.33 -5.56 5.27
CA ILE A 55 25.18 -5.60 6.19
C ILE A 55 23.89 -6.07 5.51
N THR A 56 23.80 -6.04 4.19
CA THR A 56 22.60 -6.46 3.44
C THR A 56 22.23 -7.91 3.74
N GLU A 57 23.17 -8.84 3.88
CA GLU A 57 22.90 -10.23 4.20
C GLU A 57 22.34 -10.41 5.62
N PRO A 58 22.97 -9.91 6.70
CA PRO A 58 22.38 -9.87 8.04
C PRO A 58 21.03 -9.16 8.10
N HIS A 59 20.85 -8.05 7.38
CA HIS A 59 19.56 -7.33 7.30
C HIS A 59 18.45 -8.24 6.76
N ASN A 60 18.69 -8.90 5.62
CA ASN A 60 17.73 -9.79 4.99
C ASN A 60 17.37 -10.99 5.88
N GLU A 61 18.35 -11.54 6.59
CA GLU A 61 18.10 -12.61 7.56
C GLU A 61 17.19 -12.14 8.69
N ILE A 62 17.47 -10.99 9.29
CA ILE A 62 16.69 -10.45 10.40
C ILE A 62 15.26 -10.10 9.96
N VAL A 63 15.10 -9.41 8.83
CA VAL A 63 13.78 -8.98 8.33
C VAL A 63 12.92 -10.17 7.90
N ASN A 64 13.50 -11.18 7.25
CA ASN A 64 12.77 -12.35 6.75
C ASN A 64 12.47 -13.40 7.83
N ILE A 65 13.37 -13.59 8.80
CA ILE A 65 13.26 -14.64 9.84
C ILE A 65 12.43 -14.14 11.03
N TYR A 66 12.59 -12.87 11.43
CA TYR A 66 11.92 -12.33 12.61
C TYR A 66 10.59 -11.66 12.29
N LYS A 67 9.50 -12.42 12.32
CA LYS A 67 8.14 -11.85 12.37
C LYS A 67 7.81 -11.16 13.72
N GLY A 68 8.78 -11.13 14.66
CA GLY A 68 8.64 -10.67 16.05
C GLY A 68 9.43 -9.40 16.38
N THR A 69 9.73 -9.21 17.65
CA THR A 69 10.49 -8.09 18.22
C THR A 69 11.98 -8.24 17.86
N VAL A 70 12.60 -7.19 17.34
CA VAL A 70 14.03 -7.17 17.01
C VAL A 70 14.85 -7.12 18.29
N LYS A 71 15.90 -7.97 18.39
CA LYS A 71 16.81 -7.96 19.52
C LYS A 71 17.71 -6.72 19.47
N LYS A 72 18.31 -6.37 20.62
CA LYS A 72 19.16 -5.20 20.75
C LYS A 72 20.35 -5.23 19.79
N GLU A 73 21.07 -6.36 19.74
CA GLU A 73 22.24 -6.54 18.91
C GLU A 73 21.93 -6.49 17.41
N ASP A 74 20.68 -6.75 17.05
CA ASP A 74 20.19 -6.78 15.66
C ASP A 74 19.64 -5.43 15.20
N ILE A 75 19.42 -4.46 16.10
CA ILE A 75 18.86 -3.14 15.76
C ILE A 75 19.69 -2.44 14.69
N PRO A 76 21.04 -2.33 14.79
CA PRO A 76 21.83 -1.68 13.74
C PRO A 76 21.62 -2.34 12.37
N ALA A 77 21.71 -3.66 12.27
CA ALA A 77 21.53 -4.36 11.01
C ALA A 77 20.07 -4.30 10.49
N ALA A 78 19.08 -4.32 11.38
CA ALA A 78 17.66 -4.22 11.01
C ALA A 78 17.23 -2.82 10.51
N THR A 79 17.95 -1.77 10.91
CA THR A 79 17.54 -0.37 10.68
C THR A 79 18.50 0.40 9.77
N GLN A 80 19.62 -0.18 9.39
CA GLN A 80 20.62 0.46 8.57
C GLN A 80 20.14 0.51 7.12
N LEU A 81 19.81 1.71 6.67
CA LEU A 81 19.39 2.02 5.32
C LEU A 81 20.32 3.11 4.77
N PHE A 82 20.99 2.81 3.67
CA PHE A 82 21.91 3.77 3.08
C PHE A 82 21.16 4.93 2.41
N THR A 83 21.59 6.15 2.68
CA THR A 83 21.01 7.35 2.05
C THR A 83 21.69 7.60 0.70
N THR A 84 20.93 7.61 -0.37
CA THR A 84 21.42 7.90 -1.72
C THR A 84 22.05 9.29 -1.78
N ASP A 85 23.17 9.44 -2.49
CA ASP A 85 23.97 10.67 -2.53
C ASP A 85 23.15 11.93 -2.84
N TRP A 86 22.30 11.91 -3.86
CA TRP A 86 21.50 13.08 -4.21
C TRP A 86 20.52 13.50 -3.11
N VAL A 87 20.01 12.54 -2.28
CA VAL A 87 19.15 12.85 -1.12
C VAL A 87 19.96 13.51 -0.02
N VAL A 88 21.18 13.05 0.21
CA VAL A 88 22.14 13.71 1.12
C VAL A 88 22.37 15.16 0.71
N ARG A 89 22.67 15.38 -0.57
CA ARG A 89 22.84 16.73 -1.13
C ARG A 89 21.60 17.58 -0.92
N TYR A 90 20.43 17.07 -1.26
CA TYR A 90 19.17 17.77 -1.05
C TYR A 90 18.96 18.17 0.42
N MET A 91 19.21 17.28 1.39
CA MET A 91 19.06 17.60 2.81
C MET A 91 20.03 18.70 3.27
N VAL A 92 21.29 18.61 2.89
CA VAL A 92 22.33 19.56 3.30
C VAL A 92 22.18 20.91 2.60
N ASP A 93 21.92 20.90 1.29
CA ASP A 93 21.71 22.13 0.49
C ASP A 93 20.55 22.97 1.04
N ASN A 94 19.45 22.31 1.45
CA ASN A 94 18.26 22.98 1.95
C ASN A 94 18.24 23.18 3.48
N SER A 95 19.29 22.79 4.19
CA SER A 95 19.45 23.06 5.63
C SER A 95 20.66 23.97 5.88
N LEU A 96 21.85 23.43 5.87
CA LEU A 96 23.10 24.19 6.09
C LEU A 96 23.31 25.25 5.01
N GLY A 97 23.17 24.85 3.73
CA GLY A 97 23.29 25.76 2.59
C GLY A 97 22.26 26.89 2.65
N LYS A 98 21.00 26.54 2.88
CA LYS A 98 19.90 27.53 3.03
C LYS A 98 20.15 28.49 4.17
N TYR A 99 20.58 28.01 5.34
CA TYR A 99 20.88 28.84 6.51
C TYR A 99 21.94 29.89 6.21
N TRP A 100 22.99 29.54 5.44
CA TRP A 100 24.04 30.46 5.01
C TRP A 100 23.51 31.46 3.97
N ILE A 101 22.85 31.00 2.93
CA ILE A 101 22.35 31.83 1.80
C ILE A 101 21.38 32.91 2.30
N GLU A 102 20.49 32.57 3.22
CA GLU A 102 19.51 33.51 3.79
C GLU A 102 20.16 34.66 4.60
N ARG A 103 21.38 34.47 5.08
CA ARG A 103 22.13 35.45 5.89
C ARG A 103 23.25 36.15 5.14
N ASN A 104 23.55 35.67 3.94
CA ASN A 104 24.66 36.19 3.12
C ASN A 104 24.17 36.46 1.69
N PRO A 105 23.48 37.60 1.43
CA PRO A 105 22.90 37.91 0.12
C PRO A 105 23.92 37.96 -1.03
N GLN A 106 25.21 38.15 -0.74
CA GLN A 106 26.29 38.22 -1.71
C GLN A 106 26.98 36.87 -1.97
N SER A 107 26.53 35.81 -1.28
CA SER A 107 27.10 34.48 -1.41
C SER A 107 26.84 33.87 -2.79
N SER A 108 27.89 33.29 -3.40
CA SER A 108 27.81 32.53 -4.64
C SER A 108 27.45 31.04 -4.39
N LEU A 109 27.22 30.65 -3.14
CA LEU A 109 26.97 29.24 -2.75
C LEU A 109 25.74 28.67 -3.45
N ARG A 110 24.70 29.49 -3.64
CA ARG A 110 23.46 29.06 -4.33
C ARG A 110 23.73 28.44 -5.70
N GLU A 111 24.68 28.99 -6.46
CA GLU A 111 25.02 28.52 -7.82
C GLU A 111 25.78 27.17 -7.79
N LYS A 112 26.32 26.79 -6.64
CA LYS A 112 27.08 25.55 -6.46
C LYS A 112 26.27 24.42 -5.88
N LEU A 113 25.09 24.70 -5.31
CA LEU A 113 24.21 23.73 -4.67
C LEU A 113 23.15 23.21 -5.63
N ALA A 114 23.41 22.05 -6.25
CA ALA A 114 22.57 21.49 -7.32
C ALA A 114 21.13 21.16 -6.88
N PHE A 115 20.93 20.84 -5.61
CA PHE A 115 19.61 20.47 -5.06
C PHE A 115 18.99 21.55 -4.16
N PHE A 116 19.49 22.78 -4.23
CA PHE A 116 18.92 23.90 -3.52
C PHE A 116 17.57 24.28 -4.13
N VAL A 117 16.52 24.30 -3.32
CA VAL A 117 15.13 24.58 -3.76
C VAL A 117 14.78 26.02 -3.41
N ALA A 118 14.46 26.80 -4.42
CA ALA A 118 13.96 28.16 -4.28
C ALA A 118 12.44 28.22 -4.53
N PRO A 119 11.73 29.24 -3.97
CA PRO A 119 10.34 29.53 -4.34
C PRO A 119 10.17 29.73 -5.85
N LYS A 120 8.98 29.49 -6.39
CA LYS A 120 8.67 29.65 -7.84
C LYS A 120 9.04 31.02 -8.39
N ASN A 121 8.87 32.08 -7.59
CA ASN A 121 9.28 33.44 -7.97
C ASN A 121 10.79 33.67 -7.92
N GLY A 122 11.57 32.68 -7.44
CA GLY A 122 13.04 32.77 -7.30
C GLY A 122 13.52 33.67 -6.16
N GLU A 123 12.63 34.33 -5.42
CA GLU A 123 12.97 35.26 -4.34
C GLU A 123 13.29 34.51 -3.03
N ILE A 124 14.44 34.79 -2.46
CA ILE A 124 14.85 34.26 -1.15
C ILE A 124 14.70 35.38 -0.13
N ARG A 125 14.05 35.07 0.98
CA ARG A 125 13.97 36.00 2.11
C ARG A 125 15.30 36.06 2.82
N PHE A 126 15.90 37.23 2.85
CA PHE A 126 17.13 37.48 3.58
C PHE A 126 16.88 37.84 5.05
N ILE A 127 17.80 37.37 5.89
CA ILE A 127 17.78 37.57 7.33
C ILE A 127 18.98 38.44 7.69
N ASP A 128 18.74 39.60 8.30
CA ASP A 128 19.81 40.51 8.74
C ASP A 128 20.43 40.01 10.06
N GLU A 129 21.22 38.93 9.92
CA GLU A 129 21.96 38.34 11.03
C GLU A 129 23.36 37.95 10.51
N LYS A 130 24.39 38.54 11.11
CA LYS A 130 25.78 38.23 10.76
C LYS A 130 26.19 36.90 11.39
N VAL A 131 26.60 35.94 10.58
CA VAL A 131 27.07 34.63 10.99
C VAL A 131 28.46 34.36 10.44
N GLU A 132 29.38 33.95 11.30
CA GLU A 132 30.72 33.55 10.90
C GLU A 132 30.74 32.04 10.57
N PRO A 133 31.58 31.57 9.61
CA PRO A 133 31.65 30.16 9.25
C PRO A 133 31.88 29.19 10.41
N GLN A 134 32.64 29.62 11.44
CA GLN A 134 32.86 28.78 12.63
C GLN A 134 31.63 28.56 13.50
N GLU A 135 30.59 29.36 13.37
CA GLU A 135 29.34 29.25 14.13
C GLU A 135 28.33 28.28 13.48
N LEU A 136 28.60 27.84 12.24
CA LEU A 136 27.81 26.89 11.48
C LEU A 136 28.03 25.48 12.02
N THR A 137 27.23 25.07 13.02
CA THR A 137 27.31 23.73 13.59
C THR A 137 26.34 22.78 12.91
N PHE A 138 26.87 21.69 12.38
CA PHE A 138 26.13 20.63 11.68
C PHE A 138 26.21 19.32 12.46
N PHE A 139 25.06 18.65 12.67
CA PHE A 139 24.98 17.46 13.48
C PHE A 139 24.19 16.33 12.78
N ASP A 140 24.77 15.12 12.81
CA ASP A 140 24.08 13.89 12.44
C ASP A 140 24.01 12.94 13.67
N PRO A 141 22.82 12.77 14.29
CA PRO A 141 22.66 11.93 15.46
C PRO A 141 22.58 10.41 15.18
N CYS A 142 22.54 10.00 13.89
CA CYS A 142 22.55 8.60 13.44
C CYS A 142 23.42 8.52 12.19
N MET A 143 24.72 8.88 12.34
CA MET A 143 25.61 9.23 11.23
C MET A 143 25.94 8.06 10.29
N GLY A 144 25.71 6.81 10.68
CA GLY A 144 26.12 5.66 9.87
C GLY A 144 27.59 5.71 9.49
N SER A 145 27.90 5.49 8.23
CA SER A 145 29.27 5.62 7.67
C SER A 145 29.75 7.08 7.48
N GLY A 146 28.94 8.07 7.87
CA GLY A 146 29.32 9.50 7.82
C GLY A 146 29.04 10.21 6.49
N HIS A 147 28.30 9.62 5.57
CA HIS A 147 28.03 10.16 4.24
C HIS A 147 27.45 11.59 4.30
N VAL A 148 26.49 11.84 5.18
CA VAL A 148 25.89 13.18 5.37
C VAL A 148 26.93 14.19 5.86
N LEU A 149 27.81 13.79 6.79
CA LEU A 149 28.88 14.64 7.33
C LEU A 149 29.94 14.96 6.28
N VAL A 150 30.28 14.01 5.40
CA VAL A 150 31.26 14.20 4.31
C VAL A 150 30.77 15.23 3.30
N TYR A 151 29.49 15.20 2.92
CA TYR A 151 28.96 16.21 2.01
C TYR A 151 28.77 17.57 2.71
N ALA A 152 28.36 17.59 3.99
CA ALA A 152 28.34 18.83 4.76
C ALA A 152 29.74 19.48 4.87
N PHE A 153 30.80 18.67 4.89
CA PHE A 153 32.19 19.16 4.81
C PHE A 153 32.45 19.95 3.52
N ASP A 154 31.96 19.44 2.37
CA ASP A 154 32.13 20.12 1.09
C ASP A 154 31.43 21.48 1.06
N VAL A 155 30.17 21.51 1.52
CA VAL A 155 29.42 22.77 1.61
C VAL A 155 30.09 23.77 2.54
N LEU A 156 30.59 23.33 3.69
CA LEU A 156 31.36 24.19 4.60
C LEU A 156 32.66 24.65 3.95
N MET A 157 33.37 23.81 3.20
CA MET A 157 34.59 24.20 2.50
C MET A 157 34.36 25.33 1.50
N GLU A 158 33.24 25.26 0.75
CA GLU A 158 32.84 26.34 -0.15
C GLU A 158 32.58 27.65 0.62
N ILE A 159 31.85 27.56 1.75
CA ILE A 159 31.58 28.73 2.61
C ILE A 159 32.89 29.34 3.16
N TYR A 160 33.78 28.52 3.70
CA TYR A 160 35.04 29.03 4.22
C TYR A 160 35.94 29.64 3.12
N THR A 161 35.98 29.03 1.93
CA THR A 161 36.74 29.52 0.79
C THR A 161 36.18 30.87 0.31
N GLU A 162 34.88 31.02 0.24
CA GLU A 162 34.21 32.28 -0.10
C GLU A 162 34.54 33.39 0.93
N CYS A 163 34.66 33.03 2.21
CA CYS A 163 35.08 33.94 3.27
C CYS A 163 36.61 34.22 3.30
N GLY A 164 37.40 33.71 2.33
CA GLY A 164 38.80 34.00 2.17
C GLY A 164 39.75 33.14 3.01
N TYR A 165 39.29 32.04 3.60
CA TYR A 165 40.18 31.10 4.29
C TYR A 165 40.94 30.22 3.30
N SER A 166 42.15 29.83 3.67
CA SER A 166 42.85 28.79 2.91
C SER A 166 42.20 27.45 3.10
N THR A 167 42.19 26.57 2.08
CA THR A 167 41.59 25.22 2.16
C THR A 167 42.13 24.40 3.32
N ARG A 168 43.43 24.58 3.65
CA ARG A 168 44.10 23.95 4.80
C ARG A 168 43.53 24.42 6.14
N ASP A 169 43.36 25.72 6.31
CA ASP A 169 42.83 26.28 7.57
C ASP A 169 41.35 25.98 7.70
N ALA A 170 40.64 26.05 6.58
CA ALA A 170 39.24 25.66 6.51
C ALA A 170 39.04 24.20 6.96
N ALA A 171 39.78 23.24 6.39
CA ALA A 171 39.67 21.83 6.76
C ALA A 171 39.86 21.60 8.28
N SER A 172 40.85 22.28 8.88
CA SER A 172 41.15 22.20 10.30
C SER A 172 40.01 22.77 11.17
N LYS A 173 39.37 23.87 10.73
CA LYS A 173 38.28 24.52 11.44
C LYS A 173 36.99 23.71 11.29
N ILE A 174 36.70 23.19 10.11
CA ILE A 174 35.51 22.35 9.83
C ILE A 174 35.45 21.14 10.76
N VAL A 175 36.57 20.38 10.83
CA VAL A 175 36.63 19.19 11.68
C VAL A 175 36.50 19.50 13.17
N ARG A 176 37.10 20.63 13.63
CA ARG A 176 37.03 20.99 15.05
C ARG A 176 35.73 21.63 15.50
N ASN A 177 35.14 22.48 14.65
CA ASN A 177 34.10 23.41 15.10
C ASN A 177 32.72 23.17 14.48
N ASN A 178 32.65 22.55 13.31
CA ASN A 178 31.44 22.55 12.51
C ASN A 178 30.75 21.20 12.45
N LEU A 179 31.50 20.08 12.35
CA LEU A 179 30.91 18.75 12.13
C LEU A 179 30.82 17.93 13.41
N PHE A 180 29.65 17.38 13.68
CA PHE A 180 29.36 16.57 14.86
C PHE A 180 28.54 15.36 14.46
N GLY A 181 28.85 14.17 15.04
CA GLY A 181 28.12 12.96 14.70
C GLY A 181 28.06 11.94 15.84
N LEU A 182 27.00 11.17 15.91
CA LEU A 182 26.82 10.08 16.86
C LEU A 182 26.28 8.84 16.15
N ASP A 183 26.74 7.68 16.59
CA ASP A 183 26.15 6.40 16.22
C ASP A 183 26.28 5.39 17.37
N ILE A 184 25.41 4.39 17.40
CA ILE A 184 25.48 3.29 18.38
C ILE A 184 26.26 2.09 17.87
N ASP A 185 26.51 1.99 16.54
CA ASP A 185 27.31 0.94 15.92
C ASP A 185 28.80 1.35 15.89
N PRO A 186 29.69 0.61 16.58
CA PRO A 186 31.13 0.89 16.55
C PRO A 186 31.75 0.84 15.15
N ARG A 187 31.23 -0.01 14.27
CA ARG A 187 31.74 -0.14 12.88
C ARG A 187 31.37 1.08 12.04
N ALA A 188 30.12 1.53 12.14
CA ALA A 188 29.65 2.75 11.50
C ALA A 188 30.47 3.97 11.98
N TYR A 189 30.69 4.08 13.30
CA TYR A 189 31.54 5.12 13.89
C TYR A 189 32.95 5.12 13.30
N GLN A 190 33.62 3.96 13.22
CA GLN A 190 34.97 3.85 12.68
C GLN A 190 35.03 4.30 11.21
N LEU A 191 34.05 3.94 10.41
CA LEU A 191 33.95 4.36 9.01
C LEU A 191 33.70 5.86 8.88
N ALA A 192 32.81 6.44 9.67
CA ALA A 192 32.55 7.88 9.67
C ALA A 192 33.80 8.68 10.08
N TYR A 193 34.48 8.22 11.13
CA TYR A 193 35.78 8.81 11.57
C TYR A 193 36.79 8.79 10.43
N PHE A 194 36.99 7.63 9.80
CA PHE A 194 37.89 7.46 8.68
C PHE A 194 37.51 8.37 7.49
N ALA A 195 36.24 8.37 7.09
CA ALA A 195 35.73 9.16 5.97
C ALA A 195 36.00 10.68 6.15
N ILE A 196 35.69 11.21 7.35
CA ILE A 196 35.94 12.63 7.67
C ILE A 196 37.44 12.96 7.65
N MET A 197 38.27 12.07 8.22
CA MET A 197 39.72 12.26 8.22
C MET A 197 40.31 12.24 6.81
N MET A 198 39.86 11.32 5.96
CA MET A 198 40.29 11.27 4.56
C MET A 198 39.80 12.48 3.77
N LYS A 199 38.55 12.92 4.02
CA LYS A 199 37.99 14.14 3.41
C LYS A 199 38.82 15.36 3.78
N ALA A 200 39.18 15.54 5.03
CA ALA A 200 40.07 16.64 5.48
C ALA A 200 41.49 16.55 4.87
N ARG A 201 42.04 15.31 4.73
CA ARG A 201 43.34 15.08 4.09
C ARG A 201 43.34 15.45 2.61
N GLN A 202 42.21 15.34 1.92
CA GLN A 202 42.07 15.80 0.53
C GLN A 202 42.47 17.27 0.37
N TYR A 203 42.10 18.12 1.33
CA TYR A 203 42.40 19.55 1.31
C TYR A 203 43.73 19.92 2.03
N ASP A 204 44.22 19.05 2.92
CA ASP A 204 45.47 19.22 3.63
C ASP A 204 46.27 17.91 3.71
N ARG A 205 47.23 17.70 2.85
CA ARG A 205 48.05 16.47 2.79
C ARG A 205 48.73 16.08 4.12
N ARG A 206 48.92 17.03 5.05
CA ARG A 206 49.51 16.80 6.38
C ARG A 206 48.45 16.76 7.49
N PHE A 207 47.17 16.71 7.17
CA PHE A 207 46.10 16.77 8.15
C PHE A 207 46.25 15.70 9.25
N LEU A 208 46.56 14.47 8.88
CA LEU A 208 46.72 13.34 9.80
C LEU A 208 47.81 13.52 10.85
N THR A 209 48.80 14.40 10.60
CA THR A 209 49.92 14.67 11.53
C THR A 209 49.62 15.85 12.46
N ARG A 210 48.46 16.51 12.37
CA ARG A 210 48.14 17.71 13.13
C ARG A 210 47.51 17.42 14.49
N GLY A 211 47.19 16.17 14.81
CA GLY A 211 46.50 15.80 16.05
C GLY A 211 45.10 16.40 16.15
N ILE A 212 44.38 16.56 15.02
CA ILE A 212 43.02 17.03 14.97
C ILE A 212 42.11 15.82 14.80
N GLU A 213 41.15 15.65 15.68
CA GLU A 213 40.20 14.54 15.68
C GLU A 213 38.77 15.03 15.37
N PRO A 214 37.99 14.25 14.60
CA PRO A 214 36.57 14.53 14.37
C PRO A 214 35.75 14.48 15.66
N GLN A 215 34.73 15.31 15.75
CA GLN A 215 33.79 15.32 16.87
C GLN A 215 32.68 14.30 16.65
N VAL A 216 33.07 13.03 16.49
CA VAL A 216 32.15 11.90 16.30
C VAL A 216 32.37 10.87 17.41
N TYR A 217 31.29 10.26 17.91
CA TYR A 217 31.41 9.35 19.05
C TYR A 217 30.40 8.18 18.93
N CYS A 218 30.80 7.03 19.55
CA CYS A 218 29.97 5.85 19.74
C CYS A 218 30.03 5.46 21.22
N PRO A 219 28.91 5.07 21.87
CA PRO A 219 28.94 4.76 23.30
C PRO A 219 29.79 3.53 23.60
N LYS A 220 30.55 3.59 24.68
CA LYS A 220 31.49 2.53 25.08
C LYS A 220 31.08 1.79 26.35
N LYS A 221 30.52 2.49 27.36
CA LYS A 221 30.29 1.95 28.70
C LYS A 221 28.92 2.31 29.29
N ASP A 222 28.42 3.49 28.98
CA ASP A 222 27.13 3.99 29.50
C ASP A 222 25.97 3.16 28.96
N GLU A 223 25.28 2.43 29.81
CA GLU A 223 24.19 1.53 29.43
C GLU A 223 23.03 2.26 28.74
N ASP A 224 22.69 3.49 29.18
CA ASP A 224 21.61 4.25 28.57
C ASP A 224 21.99 4.73 27.15
N LEU A 225 23.22 5.17 26.96
CA LEU A 225 23.74 5.58 25.66
C LEU A 225 23.80 4.38 24.70
N ILE A 226 24.26 3.22 25.18
CA ILE A 226 24.33 1.97 24.40
C ILE A 226 22.92 1.47 24.03
N GLU A 227 21.91 1.65 24.91
CA GLU A 227 20.53 1.17 24.68
C GLU A 227 19.69 2.14 23.85
N PHE A 228 19.81 3.45 24.12
CA PHE A 228 18.89 4.47 23.59
C PHE A 228 19.60 5.50 22.67
N GLY A 229 20.92 5.50 22.62
CA GLY A 229 21.70 6.36 21.73
C GLY A 229 21.36 7.84 21.85
N SER A 230 21.18 8.48 20.73
CA SER A 230 20.88 9.91 20.62
C SER A 230 19.49 10.32 21.12
N LEU A 231 18.64 9.37 21.47
CA LEU A 231 17.34 9.64 22.13
C LEU A 231 17.47 10.05 23.59
N VAL A 232 18.62 9.80 24.21
CA VAL A 232 18.87 10.22 25.60
C VAL A 232 18.81 11.75 25.70
N LYS A 233 18.06 12.26 26.70
CA LYS A 233 18.03 13.69 27.04
C LYS A 233 19.07 13.96 28.13
N VAL A 234 19.88 14.97 27.92
CA VAL A 234 20.90 15.39 28.89
C VAL A 234 20.49 16.74 29.46
N ASP A 235 19.91 16.71 30.64
CA ASP A 235 19.47 17.93 31.34
C ASP A 235 20.68 18.63 32.03
N GLU A 236 21.64 17.85 32.57
CA GLU A 236 22.88 18.34 33.17
C GLU A 236 24.04 17.51 32.65
N LEU A 237 25.04 18.19 32.09
CA LEU A 237 26.30 17.57 31.70
C LEU A 237 27.22 17.57 32.92
N GLY A 238 27.52 16.40 33.44
CA GLY A 238 28.46 16.23 34.55
C GLY A 238 29.86 16.81 34.26
N GLU A 239 30.72 16.89 35.28
CA GLU A 239 32.10 17.37 35.12
C GLU A 239 32.85 16.50 34.09
N LYS A 240 33.70 17.14 33.31
CA LYS A 240 34.60 16.44 32.35
C LYS A 240 35.53 15.52 33.14
N PRO A 241 35.66 14.24 32.78
CA PRO A 241 36.64 13.32 33.37
C PRO A 241 38.03 13.91 33.33
N GLN A 242 38.74 13.89 34.46
CA GLN A 242 40.14 14.39 34.55
C GLN A 242 41.08 13.30 34.04
N GLU A 243 42.08 13.70 33.24
CA GLU A 243 43.11 12.79 32.79
C GLU A 243 43.94 12.26 33.97
N PRO A 244 44.03 10.92 34.13
CA PRO A 244 44.76 10.34 35.23
C PRO A 244 46.28 10.60 35.04
N THR A 245 46.94 11.01 36.15
CA THR A 245 48.40 11.20 36.15
C THR A 245 49.16 9.89 36.06
N GLU A 246 48.57 8.78 36.51
CA GLU A 246 49.11 7.42 36.40
C GLU A 246 47.98 6.44 36.01
N LEU A 247 48.24 5.50 35.11
CA LEU A 247 47.35 4.40 34.77
C LEU A 247 47.33 3.37 35.90
N THR A 248 46.17 3.20 36.51
CA THR A 248 45.91 2.21 37.59
C THR A 248 44.71 1.33 37.19
N LEU A 249 44.54 0.18 37.85
CA LEU A 249 43.36 -0.69 37.65
C LEU A 249 42.02 0.04 37.84
N PHE A 250 42.02 1.15 38.60
CA PHE A 250 40.78 1.91 38.93
C PHE A 250 40.44 2.96 37.86
N ASN A 251 41.34 3.30 36.93
CA ASN A 251 41.18 4.31 35.92
C ASN A 251 41.46 3.78 34.48
N MET A 252 41.56 2.48 34.29
CA MET A 252 41.68 1.83 32.97
C MET A 252 40.54 2.20 32.01
N ASP A 253 39.35 2.55 32.56
CA ASP A 253 38.16 2.94 31.81
C ASP A 253 38.10 4.44 31.45
N TYR A 254 39.18 5.21 31.70
CA TYR A 254 39.19 6.68 31.50
C TYR A 254 38.76 7.06 30.06
N GLU A 255 39.37 6.44 29.05
CA GLU A 255 39.05 6.74 27.65
C GLU A 255 37.58 6.45 27.31
N ALA A 256 37.05 5.34 27.77
CA ALA A 256 35.65 5.00 27.58
C ALA A 256 34.73 6.01 28.29
N THR A 257 35.06 6.41 29.53
CA THR A 257 34.30 7.40 30.29
C THR A 257 34.35 8.77 29.64
N LEU A 258 35.53 9.19 29.12
CA LEU A 258 35.68 10.45 28.39
C LEU A 258 34.91 10.43 27.06
N ASN A 259 34.89 9.30 26.37
CA ASN A 259 34.13 9.12 25.14
C ASN A 259 32.63 9.27 25.42
N ASP A 260 32.10 8.61 26.43
CA ASP A 260 30.68 8.67 26.78
C ASP A 260 30.29 10.07 27.31
N TRP A 261 31.18 10.74 28.01
CA TRP A 261 31.00 12.15 28.38
C TRP A 261 30.93 13.04 27.14
N ASN A 262 31.81 12.82 26.14
CA ASN A 262 31.77 13.55 24.89
C ASN A 262 30.47 13.26 24.10
N PHE A 263 29.99 12.03 24.10
CA PHE A 263 28.71 11.67 23.50
C PHE A 263 27.58 12.49 24.17
N ARG A 264 27.49 12.50 25.52
CA ARG A 264 26.51 13.31 26.27
C ARG A 264 26.68 14.81 26.02
N ARG A 265 27.91 15.29 25.89
CA ARG A 265 28.23 16.70 25.55
C ARG A 265 27.63 17.12 24.22
N LEU A 266 27.65 16.25 23.21
CA LEU A 266 26.99 16.55 21.93
C LEU A 266 25.47 16.59 22.05
N LEU A 267 24.89 15.77 22.92
CA LEU A 267 23.41 15.78 23.17
C LEU A 267 22.96 16.95 24.05
N ALA A 268 23.86 17.64 24.73
CA ALA A 268 23.58 18.76 25.63
C ALA A 268 23.70 20.14 24.94
N ARG A 269 23.91 20.19 23.62
CA ARG A 269 24.05 21.46 22.87
C ARG A 269 23.10 21.52 21.68
N ASP A 270 22.88 22.76 21.19
CA ASP A 270 22.05 23.03 20.02
C ASP A 270 22.90 23.26 18.77
N TYR A 271 22.36 22.89 17.60
CA TYR A 271 23.03 22.97 16.32
C TYR A 271 22.25 23.85 15.33
N VAL A 272 22.97 24.46 14.38
CA VAL A 272 22.37 25.25 13.28
C VAL A 272 21.63 24.37 12.31
N ALA A 273 22.22 23.22 11.96
CA ALA A 273 21.57 22.22 11.11
C ALA A 273 21.73 20.81 11.72
N VAL A 274 20.65 20.03 11.67
CA VAL A 274 20.61 18.64 12.11
C VAL A 274 20.05 17.80 10.98
N CYS A 275 20.85 16.96 10.35
CA CYS A 275 20.42 16.13 9.21
C CYS A 275 20.71 14.67 9.48
N THR A 276 19.74 13.79 9.23
CA THR A 276 19.93 12.36 9.46
C THR A 276 18.93 11.54 8.66
N ASN A 277 19.30 10.29 8.39
CA ASN A 277 18.38 9.20 8.07
C ASN A 277 18.20 8.36 9.34
N PRO A 278 17.10 8.55 10.10
CA PRO A 278 16.92 7.87 11.37
C PRO A 278 16.54 6.40 11.17
N PRO A 279 16.73 5.53 12.19
CA PRO A 279 16.29 4.13 12.13
C PRO A 279 14.77 3.99 11.99
N TYR A 280 14.29 3.06 11.13
CA TYR A 280 12.87 2.71 10.96
C TYR A 280 12.58 1.43 11.74
N LEU A 281 11.93 1.56 12.90
CA LEU A 281 11.61 0.44 13.77
C LEU A 281 10.35 0.72 14.58
N ASN A 282 9.34 -0.15 14.49
CA ASN A 282 8.08 -0.05 15.24
C ASN A 282 7.85 -1.23 16.22
N LYS A 283 8.67 -2.28 16.13
CA LYS A 283 8.60 -3.46 17.01
C LYS A 283 9.73 -3.41 18.05
N TYR A 284 9.54 -2.58 19.06
CA TYR A 284 10.52 -2.35 20.11
C TYR A 284 10.71 -3.56 21.01
N ASN A 285 11.95 -3.77 21.50
CA ASN A 285 12.19 -4.61 22.67
C ASN A 285 11.57 -3.97 23.94
N ALA A 286 11.48 -4.70 25.04
CA ALA A 286 10.79 -4.26 26.26
C ALA A 286 11.39 -2.98 26.88
N LYS A 287 12.74 -2.85 26.89
CA LYS A 287 13.44 -1.69 27.46
C LYS A 287 13.21 -0.43 26.62
N LEU A 288 13.45 -0.51 25.31
CA LEU A 288 13.24 0.58 24.36
C LEU A 288 11.77 1.02 24.34
N LYS A 289 10.82 0.08 24.38
CA LYS A 289 9.39 0.37 24.49
C LYS A 289 9.04 1.15 25.73
N GLY A 290 9.59 0.74 26.88
CA GLY A 290 9.41 1.44 28.15
C GLY A 290 9.92 2.88 28.07
N PHE A 291 11.15 3.07 27.60
CA PHE A 291 11.79 4.36 27.45
C PHE A 291 11.04 5.30 26.49
N VAL A 292 10.70 4.81 25.28
CA VAL A 292 9.99 5.61 24.28
C VAL A 292 8.60 6.01 24.76
N ASN A 293 7.87 5.12 25.45
CA ASN A 293 6.55 5.44 26.00
C ASN A 293 6.62 6.43 27.19
N ASP A 294 7.70 6.41 27.96
CA ASP A 294 7.91 7.37 29.05
C ASP A 294 8.29 8.77 28.54
N LYS A 295 9.28 8.84 27.64
CA LYS A 295 9.88 10.12 27.22
C LYS A 295 9.24 10.72 25.96
N TYR A 296 8.60 9.88 25.08
CA TYR A 296 8.16 10.28 23.74
C TYR A 296 6.78 9.71 23.36
N LYS A 297 5.90 9.51 24.32
CA LYS A 297 4.60 8.84 24.17
C LYS A 297 3.80 9.23 22.93
N ASP A 298 3.70 10.52 22.64
CA ASP A 298 2.91 11.07 21.52
C ASP A 298 3.55 10.80 20.15
N TYR A 299 4.82 10.38 20.13
CA TYR A 299 5.61 10.15 18.93
C TYR A 299 6.09 8.69 18.80
N SER A 300 5.61 7.80 19.68
CA SER A 300 6.10 6.43 19.87
C SER A 300 5.71 5.43 18.78
N GLY A 301 5.07 5.86 17.70
CA GLY A 301 4.59 4.99 16.63
C GLY A 301 5.70 4.25 15.86
N ASP A 302 6.85 4.89 15.70
CA ASP A 302 8.06 4.35 15.09
C ASP A 302 9.26 5.18 15.52
N LEU A 303 10.49 4.63 15.49
CA LEU A 303 11.69 5.37 15.89
C LEU A 303 11.92 6.62 15.04
N PHE A 304 11.70 6.58 13.73
CA PHE A 304 11.87 7.77 12.89
C PHE A 304 11.01 8.95 13.40
N SER A 305 9.80 8.68 13.87
CA SER A 305 8.93 9.75 14.39
C SER A 305 9.43 10.34 15.70
N VAL A 306 10.05 9.51 16.54
CA VAL A 306 10.73 9.95 17.77
C VAL A 306 11.94 10.82 17.44
N PHE A 307 12.75 10.39 16.44
CA PHE A 307 13.93 11.14 16.00
C PHE A 307 13.57 12.48 15.35
N ILE A 308 12.47 12.56 14.55
CA ILE A 308 12.00 13.86 14.02
C ILE A 308 11.74 14.85 15.18
N TYR A 309 11.03 14.41 16.22
CA TYR A 309 10.77 15.25 17.38
C TYR A 309 12.05 15.58 18.16
N ARG A 310 12.91 14.59 18.42
CA ARG A 310 14.16 14.77 19.18
C ARG A 310 15.14 15.72 18.49
N ASN A 311 15.31 15.60 17.18
CA ASN A 311 16.23 16.42 16.40
C ASN A 311 15.81 17.90 16.39
N LEU A 312 14.49 18.17 16.39
CA LEU A 312 13.99 19.54 16.54
C LEU A 312 14.30 20.13 17.91
N GLN A 313 14.51 19.29 18.95
CA GLN A 313 14.99 19.75 20.28
C GLN A 313 16.49 20.01 20.31
N LEU A 314 17.28 19.40 19.43
CA LEU A 314 18.73 19.59 19.28
C LEU A 314 19.07 20.71 18.28
N CYS A 315 18.08 21.23 17.57
CA CYS A 315 18.25 22.29 16.61
C CYS A 315 18.04 23.66 17.24
N LYS A 316 18.92 24.62 16.96
CA LYS A 316 18.75 26.02 17.38
C LYS A 316 17.42 26.60 16.89
N PRO A 317 16.82 27.56 17.61
CA PRO A 317 15.74 28.36 17.05
C PRO A 317 16.17 28.98 15.70
N ASN A 318 15.29 28.96 14.71
CA ASN A 318 15.55 29.34 13.31
C ASN A 318 16.53 28.44 12.53
N GLY A 319 17.08 27.40 13.14
CA GLY A 319 17.89 26.38 12.45
C GLY A 319 17.04 25.42 11.61
N TYR A 320 17.69 24.49 10.93
CA TYR A 320 17.04 23.55 10.01
C TYR A 320 17.31 22.10 10.37
N CYS A 321 16.30 21.25 10.16
CA CYS A 321 16.43 19.81 10.32
C CYS A 321 16.08 19.10 9.00
N GLY A 322 17.02 18.35 8.44
CA GLY A 322 16.85 17.54 7.23
C GLY A 322 16.64 16.06 7.57
N PHE A 323 15.70 15.41 6.89
CA PHE A 323 15.34 14.02 7.15
C PHE A 323 15.12 13.24 5.86
N MET A 324 15.46 11.97 5.90
CA MET A 324 14.91 10.93 5.05
C MET A 324 14.07 10.02 5.94
N SER A 325 12.81 9.73 5.59
CA SER A 325 11.94 8.88 6.41
C SER A 325 10.80 8.26 5.60
N PRO A 326 10.10 7.23 6.11
CA PRO A 326 8.85 6.79 5.52
C PRO A 326 7.84 7.94 5.43
N PHE A 327 7.18 8.13 4.27
CA PHE A 327 6.21 9.23 4.11
C PHE A 327 4.87 9.00 4.83
N VAL A 328 4.65 7.82 5.44
CA VAL A 328 3.42 7.46 6.15
C VAL A 328 3.04 8.45 7.26
N TRP A 329 4.02 9.17 7.83
CA TRP A 329 3.76 10.19 8.84
C TRP A 329 2.92 11.35 8.29
N MET A 330 2.97 11.60 6.99
CA MET A 330 2.20 12.66 6.35
C MET A 330 0.68 12.41 6.43
N PHE A 331 0.22 11.17 6.61
CA PHE A 331 -1.18 10.81 6.38
C PHE A 331 -1.81 9.97 7.50
N ILE A 332 -1.16 8.89 7.98
CA ILE A 332 -1.83 7.92 8.84
C ILE A 332 -2.03 8.44 10.27
N LYS A 333 -3.09 7.92 10.93
CA LYS A 333 -3.53 8.35 12.26
C LYS A 333 -2.45 8.19 13.33
N THR A 334 -1.61 7.19 13.26
CA THR A 334 -0.53 6.93 14.23
C THR A 334 0.36 8.15 14.46
N TYR A 335 0.58 8.95 13.40
CA TYR A 335 1.47 10.13 13.45
C TYR A 335 0.72 11.46 13.47
N GLU A 336 -0.58 11.46 13.78
CA GLU A 336 -1.40 12.69 13.82
C GLU A 336 -0.82 13.72 14.80
N LYS A 337 -0.34 13.26 15.97
CA LYS A 337 0.30 14.14 16.97
C LYS A 337 1.61 14.77 16.48
N LEU A 338 2.41 14.03 15.72
CA LEU A 338 3.62 14.55 15.10
C LEU A 338 3.28 15.63 14.04
N ARG A 339 2.29 15.36 13.17
CA ARG A 339 1.82 16.36 12.20
C ARG A 339 1.30 17.62 12.86
N GLU A 340 0.44 17.48 13.88
CA GLU A 340 -0.07 18.62 14.65
C GLU A 340 1.08 19.45 15.25
N PHE A 341 2.08 18.79 15.82
CA PHE A 341 3.26 19.46 16.37
C PHE A 341 4.01 20.25 15.30
N ILE A 342 4.34 19.61 14.16
CA ILE A 342 5.04 20.27 13.05
C ILE A 342 4.22 21.44 12.52
N ILE A 343 2.94 21.23 12.20
CA ILE A 343 2.09 22.25 11.57
C ILE A 343 1.88 23.47 12.49
N ARG A 344 1.76 23.24 13.79
CA ARG A 344 1.48 24.32 14.75
C ARG A 344 2.72 25.13 15.15
N SER A 345 3.90 24.50 15.22
CA SER A 345 5.07 25.10 15.85
C SER A 345 6.35 25.07 15.03
N ARG A 346 6.33 24.46 13.86
CA ARG A 346 7.48 24.32 12.95
C ARG A 346 7.03 24.64 11.52
N SER A 347 7.99 24.70 10.59
CA SER A 347 7.67 24.91 9.16
C SER A 347 8.31 23.84 8.31
N ILE A 348 7.53 23.22 7.42
CA ILE A 348 8.04 22.38 6.35
C ILE A 348 8.53 23.34 5.26
N THR A 349 9.83 23.45 5.06
CA THR A 349 10.39 24.37 4.07
C THR A 349 10.43 23.73 2.69
N THR A 350 10.79 22.43 2.62
CA THR A 350 10.74 21.65 1.38
C THR A 350 10.55 20.18 1.68
N LEU A 351 9.86 19.46 0.76
CA LEU A 351 9.57 18.03 0.89
C LEU A 351 9.50 17.37 -0.48
N ILE A 352 10.17 16.23 -0.63
CA ILE A 352 10.09 15.33 -1.78
C ILE A 352 9.34 14.06 -1.36
N GLN A 353 8.18 13.83 -1.94
CA GLN A 353 7.45 12.57 -1.84
C GLN A 353 7.82 11.68 -3.02
N MET A 354 8.55 10.60 -2.76
CA MET A 354 9.04 9.68 -3.79
C MET A 354 7.98 8.64 -4.19
N GLU A 355 8.19 7.98 -5.32
CA GLU A 355 7.41 6.83 -5.75
C GLU A 355 7.55 5.68 -4.75
N TYR A 356 6.49 4.87 -4.62
CA TYR A 356 6.36 3.85 -3.56
C TYR A 356 7.50 2.80 -3.59
N SER A 357 7.95 2.42 -4.78
CA SER A 357 8.99 1.39 -5.00
C SER A 357 10.34 1.99 -5.41
N ALA A 358 10.53 3.31 -5.26
CA ALA A 358 11.75 3.99 -5.73
C ALA A 358 13.01 3.47 -5.06
N PHE A 359 12.89 2.96 -3.84
CA PHE A 359 13.99 2.42 -3.05
C PHE A 359 13.98 0.89 -3.13
N GLU A 360 14.89 0.32 -3.91
CA GLU A 360 14.90 -1.13 -4.20
C GLU A 360 15.24 -1.99 -2.98
N GLU A 361 16.01 -1.45 -2.04
CA GLU A 361 16.50 -2.17 -0.86
C GLU A 361 15.47 -2.28 0.27
N ALA A 362 14.40 -1.49 0.24
CA ALA A 362 13.34 -1.55 1.22
C ALA A 362 11.98 -1.27 0.58
N THR A 363 11.03 -2.15 0.77
CA THR A 363 9.61 -1.97 0.37
C THR A 363 8.90 -0.93 1.26
N VAL A 364 9.55 0.22 1.50
CA VAL A 364 9.03 1.29 2.36
C VAL A 364 8.90 2.57 1.55
N PRO A 365 7.72 3.18 1.49
CA PRO A 365 7.51 4.44 0.77
C PRO A 365 8.25 5.58 1.49
N ILE A 366 9.19 6.23 0.81
CA ILE A 366 10.13 7.20 1.36
C ILE A 366 9.78 8.64 0.96
N CYS A 367 10.06 9.58 1.86
CA CYS A 367 10.16 11.01 1.57
C CYS A 367 11.46 11.58 2.15
N SER A 368 11.96 12.68 1.55
CA SER A 368 12.99 13.51 2.15
C SER A 368 12.45 14.92 2.34
N PHE A 369 12.72 15.53 3.47
CA PHE A 369 12.17 16.85 3.80
C PHE A 369 13.06 17.64 4.76
N VAL A 370 12.86 18.94 4.75
CA VAL A 370 13.56 19.87 5.64
C VAL A 370 12.55 20.68 6.43
N LEU A 371 12.73 20.71 7.75
CA LEU A 371 11.94 21.50 8.69
C LEU A 371 12.77 22.69 9.21
N GLN A 372 12.16 23.86 9.28
CA GLN A 372 12.70 24.96 10.05
C GLN A 372 12.21 24.88 11.50
N ASN A 373 13.12 25.04 12.46
CA ASN A 373 12.80 25.02 13.89
C ASN A 373 12.15 26.33 14.35
N LYS A 374 11.17 26.77 13.59
CA LYS A 374 10.37 27.97 13.82
C LYS A 374 9.09 27.89 12.99
N LYS A 375 8.01 28.47 13.50
CA LYS A 375 6.81 28.74 12.71
C LYS A 375 7.05 29.91 11.77
N SER A 376 6.82 29.74 10.48
CA SER A 376 6.85 30.76 9.43
C SER A 376 5.51 30.77 8.68
N ASP A 377 5.17 31.90 8.12
CA ASP A 377 4.01 32.07 7.21
C ASP A 377 4.42 31.87 5.73
N GLU A 378 5.66 31.49 5.46
CA GLU A 378 6.10 31.17 4.12
C GLU A 378 5.50 29.86 3.63
N ALA A 379 5.17 29.79 2.35
CA ALA A 379 4.72 28.55 1.72
C ALA A 379 5.86 27.52 1.70
N GLY A 380 5.53 26.28 2.00
CA GLY A 380 6.45 25.16 1.81
C GLY A 380 6.51 24.75 0.34
N LEU A 381 7.64 24.15 -0.06
CA LEU A 381 7.95 23.73 -1.43
C LEU A 381 7.92 22.19 -1.52
N TYR A 382 7.11 21.64 -2.41
CA TYR A 382 6.82 20.22 -2.42
C TYR A 382 7.00 19.61 -3.81
N PHE A 383 7.59 18.42 -3.86
CA PHE A 383 7.74 17.61 -5.07
C PHE A 383 6.90 16.32 -4.93
N ARG A 384 5.97 16.11 -5.85
CA ARG A 384 5.16 14.89 -5.90
C ARG A 384 5.65 13.97 -7.00
N LEU A 385 6.47 13.00 -6.63
CA LEU A 385 7.09 12.07 -7.57
C LEU A 385 6.44 10.68 -7.58
N SER A 386 5.30 10.51 -6.93
CA SER A 386 4.58 9.23 -6.77
C SER A 386 4.25 8.51 -8.08
N ASP A 387 4.15 9.26 -9.18
CA ASP A 387 3.72 8.73 -10.48
C ASP A 387 4.91 8.37 -11.40
N PHE A 388 6.15 8.69 -10.99
CA PHE A 388 7.36 8.46 -11.79
C PHE A 388 8.09 7.20 -11.37
N LYS A 389 7.77 6.08 -12.01
CA LYS A 389 8.44 4.79 -11.79
C LYS A 389 9.83 4.74 -12.42
N GLY A 390 10.73 3.91 -11.88
CA GLY A 390 12.06 3.68 -12.45
C GLY A 390 13.21 3.89 -11.46
N GLY A 391 12.94 3.82 -10.14
CA GLY A 391 13.98 3.85 -9.11
C GLY A 391 14.54 5.25 -8.80
N MET A 392 15.55 5.28 -7.94
CA MET A 392 16.09 6.52 -7.36
C MET A 392 16.72 7.48 -8.40
N GLU A 393 17.23 6.96 -9.52
CA GLU A 393 17.81 7.81 -10.56
C GLU A 393 16.73 8.62 -11.30
N VAL A 394 15.58 8.03 -11.56
CA VAL A 394 14.43 8.74 -12.15
C VAL A 394 13.93 9.82 -11.17
N GLN A 395 13.89 9.50 -9.87
CA GLN A 395 13.50 10.48 -8.85
C GLN A 395 14.47 11.68 -8.85
N ARG A 396 15.77 11.41 -8.89
CA ARG A 396 16.83 12.43 -8.97
C ARG A 396 16.65 13.37 -10.17
N GLN A 397 16.45 12.79 -11.34
CA GLN A 397 16.25 13.56 -12.57
C GLN A 397 15.00 14.43 -12.50
N LYS A 398 13.91 13.92 -11.95
CA LYS A 398 12.66 14.68 -11.79
C LYS A 398 12.78 15.81 -10.78
N VAL A 399 13.58 15.67 -9.73
CA VAL A 399 13.87 16.77 -8.80
C VAL A 399 14.65 17.87 -9.51
N LEU A 400 15.72 17.53 -10.23
CA LEU A 400 16.52 18.52 -10.98
C LEU A 400 15.69 19.23 -12.05
N GLU A 401 14.88 18.47 -12.82
CA GLU A 401 13.95 19.04 -13.80
C GLU A 401 13.00 20.07 -13.16
N ALA A 402 12.46 19.75 -11.97
CA ALA A 402 11.53 20.63 -11.28
C ALA A 402 12.21 21.86 -10.64
N ILE A 403 13.50 21.75 -10.26
CA ILE A 403 14.30 22.89 -9.79
C ILE A 403 14.56 23.85 -10.95
N ASP A 404 14.88 23.33 -12.14
CA ASP A 404 15.12 24.12 -13.35
C ASP A 404 13.82 24.68 -13.95
N ASN A 405 12.71 23.92 -13.85
CA ASN A 405 11.40 24.30 -14.36
C ASN A 405 10.30 24.12 -13.30
N PRO A 406 10.06 25.13 -12.45
CA PRO A 406 9.04 25.06 -11.39
C PRO A 406 7.60 24.86 -11.87
N ASP A 407 7.31 25.02 -13.15
CA ASP A 407 5.98 24.83 -13.74
C ASP A 407 5.81 23.42 -14.38
N CYS A 408 6.63 22.45 -13.99
CA CYS A 408 6.61 21.07 -14.47
C CYS A 408 5.33 20.27 -14.15
N GLY A 409 4.42 20.82 -13.31
CA GLY A 409 3.14 20.19 -12.96
C GLY A 409 3.17 19.26 -11.75
N TYR A 410 4.35 18.91 -11.23
CA TYR A 410 4.53 18.10 -10.02
C TYR A 410 5.38 18.79 -8.92
N PHE A 411 5.65 20.07 -9.08
CA PHE A 411 6.22 20.97 -8.07
C PHE A 411 5.13 21.91 -7.55
N TYR A 412 4.96 21.98 -6.22
CA TYR A 412 3.87 22.71 -5.56
C TYR A 412 4.41 23.68 -4.52
N GLU A 413 3.73 24.81 -4.38
CA GLU A 413 3.86 25.72 -3.24
C GLU A 413 2.56 25.69 -2.44
N ALA A 414 2.63 25.38 -1.14
CA ALA A 414 1.44 25.27 -0.33
C ALA A 414 1.64 25.86 1.07
N GLN A 415 0.58 26.54 1.54
CA GLN A 415 0.53 27.05 2.90
C GLN A 415 0.26 25.92 3.89
N GLN A 416 1.21 25.65 4.77
CA GLN A 416 1.13 24.59 5.77
C GLN A 416 -0.10 24.71 6.69
N SER A 417 -0.59 25.91 6.97
CA SER A 417 -1.80 26.16 7.77
C SER A 417 -3.05 25.52 7.20
N ASN A 418 -3.12 25.33 5.87
CA ASN A 418 -4.24 24.70 5.19
C ASN A 418 -4.39 23.21 5.55
N PHE A 419 -3.30 22.52 5.84
CA PHE A 419 -3.35 21.09 6.19
C PHE A 419 -4.20 20.84 7.44
N SER A 420 -4.26 21.78 8.38
CA SER A 420 -5.09 21.67 9.57
C SER A 420 -6.60 21.83 9.30
N LYS A 421 -6.99 22.29 8.12
CA LYS A 421 -8.40 22.34 7.70
C LYS A 421 -8.97 20.96 7.39
N ILE A 422 -8.09 20.00 7.00
CA ILE A 422 -8.48 18.61 6.75
C ILE A 422 -8.42 17.80 8.06
N PRO A 423 -9.43 16.99 8.40
CA PRO A 423 -9.41 16.17 9.60
C PRO A 423 -8.22 15.21 9.67
N GLY A 424 -7.42 15.31 10.75
CA GLY A 424 -6.18 14.55 10.92
C GLY A 424 -4.96 15.22 10.31
N SER A 425 -5.15 16.40 9.74
CA SER A 425 -4.09 17.27 9.23
C SER A 425 -3.11 16.57 8.27
N PRO A 426 -3.58 15.83 7.25
CA PRO A 426 -2.69 15.22 6.26
C PRO A 426 -1.91 16.31 5.51
N VAL A 427 -0.65 16.00 5.16
CA VAL A 427 0.20 16.93 4.39
C VAL A 427 -0.17 16.83 2.91
N ALA A 428 -1.33 17.36 2.56
CA ALA A 428 -1.94 17.28 1.23
C ALA A 428 -1.65 18.56 0.42
N TYR A 429 -0.40 18.77 0.06
CA TYR A 429 0.09 20.01 -0.57
C TYR A 429 -0.31 20.18 -2.04
N TRP A 430 -0.83 19.13 -2.69
CA TRP A 430 -1.16 19.11 -4.13
C TRP A 430 -2.62 19.45 -4.42
N VAL A 431 -3.44 19.66 -3.41
CA VAL A 431 -4.86 19.97 -3.58
C VAL A 431 -5.09 21.48 -3.64
N SER A 432 -6.19 21.88 -4.26
CA SER A 432 -6.57 23.28 -4.40
C SER A 432 -6.98 23.94 -3.06
N GLU A 433 -7.01 25.24 -3.02
CA GLU A 433 -7.54 25.99 -1.86
C GLU A 433 -9.02 25.65 -1.62
N HIS A 434 -9.80 25.45 -2.68
CA HIS A 434 -11.21 25.06 -2.59
C HIS A 434 -11.37 23.69 -1.92
N PHE A 435 -10.49 22.75 -2.23
CA PHE A 435 -10.51 21.42 -1.62
C PHE A 435 -10.48 21.46 -0.08
N TYR A 436 -9.66 22.35 0.50
CA TYR A 436 -9.60 22.47 1.97
C TYR A 436 -10.91 22.98 2.57
N GLN A 437 -11.69 23.76 1.82
CA GLN A 437 -12.96 24.32 2.28
C GLN A 437 -14.07 23.26 2.35
N LEU A 438 -13.96 22.16 1.59
CA LEU A 438 -14.93 21.06 1.62
C LEU A 438 -15.09 20.45 3.01
N PHE A 439 -14.06 20.50 3.83
CA PHE A 439 -14.06 19.94 5.19
C PHE A 439 -14.59 20.91 6.27
N ALA A 440 -15.01 22.10 5.89
CA ALA A 440 -15.61 23.06 6.84
C ALA A 440 -17.09 22.76 7.16
N GLY A 441 -17.74 21.94 6.34
CA GLY A 441 -19.15 21.56 6.48
C GLY A 441 -19.37 20.33 7.37
N ASP A 442 -20.47 19.65 7.12
CA ASP A 442 -20.80 18.40 7.78
C ASP A 442 -20.00 17.23 7.17
N ASP A 443 -19.74 16.21 7.99
CA ASP A 443 -19.13 14.97 7.57
C ASP A 443 -20.10 13.78 7.71
N ILE A 444 -19.77 12.66 7.05
CA ILE A 444 -20.59 11.43 7.11
C ILE A 444 -20.75 10.96 8.56
N GLY A 445 -19.76 11.12 9.41
CA GLY A 445 -19.79 10.63 10.80
C GLY A 445 -20.79 11.34 11.69
N LYS A 446 -21.31 12.53 11.31
CA LYS A 446 -22.39 13.24 12.00
C LYS A 446 -23.78 12.67 11.70
N HIS A 447 -23.93 12.00 10.56
CA HIS A 447 -25.23 11.51 10.06
C HIS A 447 -25.34 9.99 10.05
N PHE A 448 -24.20 9.28 10.10
CA PHE A 448 -24.14 7.84 9.95
C PHE A 448 -23.24 7.17 10.99
N ASP A 449 -23.66 6.01 11.44
CA ASP A 449 -22.83 5.10 12.20
C ASP A 449 -21.94 4.27 11.28
N VAL A 450 -20.64 4.41 11.38
CA VAL A 450 -19.67 3.68 10.57
C VAL A 450 -18.90 2.71 11.47
N LYS A 451 -19.02 1.40 11.20
CA LYS A 451 -18.58 0.33 12.09
C LYS A 451 -17.75 -0.73 11.37
N ALA A 452 -16.85 -1.33 12.13
CA ALA A 452 -16.25 -2.61 11.80
C ALA A 452 -17.06 -3.73 12.44
N GLY A 453 -17.11 -4.88 11.81
CA GLY A 453 -17.84 -6.02 12.29
C GLY A 453 -16.99 -7.04 13.01
N MET A 454 -17.50 -8.27 13.05
CA MET A 454 -16.93 -9.40 13.78
C MET A 454 -15.53 -9.80 13.28
N CYS A 455 -14.76 -10.35 14.20
CA CYS A 455 -13.59 -11.17 13.89
C CYS A 455 -13.80 -12.54 14.55
N THR A 456 -13.85 -13.61 13.76
CA THR A 456 -14.14 -14.97 14.27
C THR A 456 -12.98 -15.62 15.01
N GLY A 457 -11.76 -15.10 14.80
CA GLY A 457 -10.51 -15.71 15.25
C GLY A 457 -10.03 -16.88 14.37
N LYS A 458 -10.95 -17.54 13.64
CA LYS A 458 -10.68 -18.66 12.73
C LYS A 458 -11.69 -18.67 11.58
N ASN A 459 -11.46 -17.88 10.56
CA ASN A 459 -12.38 -17.71 9.46
C ASN A 459 -12.72 -19.01 8.72
N GLU A 460 -11.73 -19.92 8.56
CA GLU A 460 -11.88 -21.19 7.84
C GLU A 460 -12.91 -22.14 8.50
N GLU A 461 -13.17 -22.00 9.81
CA GLU A 461 -14.11 -22.83 10.54
C GLU A 461 -15.54 -22.27 10.55
N TYR A 462 -15.69 -20.95 10.39
CA TYR A 462 -16.98 -20.29 10.60
C TYR A 462 -17.51 -19.52 9.40
N ILE A 463 -16.68 -19.15 8.43
CA ILE A 463 -17.10 -18.45 7.22
C ILE A 463 -16.97 -19.40 6.04
N MET A 464 -18.10 -19.66 5.38
CA MET A 464 -18.24 -20.59 4.27
C MET A 464 -18.80 -19.88 3.05
N LEU A 465 -18.53 -20.40 1.86
CA LEU A 465 -19.23 -19.98 0.66
C LEU A 465 -20.64 -20.60 0.64
N TRP A 466 -21.62 -19.87 0.12
CA TRP A 466 -23.02 -20.29 0.16
C TRP A 466 -23.26 -21.68 -0.48
N HIS A 467 -22.47 -22.04 -1.46
CA HIS A 467 -22.59 -23.32 -2.16
C HIS A 467 -21.95 -24.52 -1.43
N GLU A 468 -21.16 -24.27 -0.36
CA GLU A 468 -20.55 -25.31 0.48
C GLU A 468 -21.50 -25.79 1.60
N LEU A 469 -22.57 -25.06 1.87
CA LEU A 469 -23.43 -25.33 3.01
C LEU A 469 -24.75 -26.00 2.59
N ASP A 470 -25.35 -26.66 3.54
CA ASP A 470 -26.78 -27.07 3.41
C ASP A 470 -27.65 -25.80 3.43
N PHE A 471 -28.04 -25.34 2.23
CA PHE A 471 -28.73 -24.06 2.06
C PHE A 471 -30.12 -24.05 2.76
N SER A 472 -30.73 -25.25 2.96
CA SER A 472 -31.97 -25.39 3.72
C SER A 472 -31.85 -24.96 5.19
N LYS A 473 -30.63 -24.85 5.73
CA LYS A 473 -30.34 -24.41 7.11
C LYS A 473 -29.90 -22.94 7.19
N SER A 474 -30.06 -22.20 6.12
CA SER A 474 -29.76 -20.77 6.08
C SER A 474 -30.90 -19.91 6.61
N SER A 475 -30.58 -18.69 7.08
CA SER A 475 -31.58 -17.69 7.48
C SER A 475 -32.36 -17.12 6.29
N LEU A 476 -31.96 -17.41 5.05
CA LEU A 476 -32.74 -17.06 3.86
C LEU A 476 -33.90 -18.00 3.62
N VAL A 477 -33.83 -19.23 4.17
CA VAL A 477 -34.89 -20.26 4.04
C VAL A 477 -35.65 -20.44 5.34
N ARG A 478 -35.01 -20.26 6.50
CA ARG A 478 -35.62 -20.46 7.83
C ARG A 478 -35.62 -19.17 8.62
N GLU A 479 -36.78 -18.83 9.19
CA GLU A 479 -36.87 -17.68 10.11
C GLU A 479 -36.26 -17.96 11.48
N LYS A 480 -36.25 -19.23 11.92
CA LYS A 480 -35.77 -19.67 13.24
C LYS A 480 -34.92 -20.94 13.07
N ASP A 481 -34.07 -21.19 14.05
CA ASP A 481 -33.22 -22.39 14.14
C ASP A 481 -32.32 -22.61 12.92
N TYR A 482 -31.91 -21.51 12.25
CA TYR A 482 -30.90 -21.55 11.19
C TYR A 482 -29.48 -21.69 11.76
N LEU A 483 -28.61 -22.29 10.97
CA LEU A 483 -27.21 -22.44 11.31
C LEU A 483 -26.33 -21.34 10.67
N TYR A 484 -26.75 -20.85 9.52
CA TYR A 484 -25.97 -19.97 8.67
C TYR A 484 -26.75 -18.70 8.34
N THR A 485 -26.05 -17.57 8.33
CA THR A 485 -26.59 -16.27 7.91
C THR A 485 -25.69 -15.61 6.88
N PRO A 486 -26.25 -14.86 5.92
CA PRO A 486 -25.43 -14.09 4.97
C PRO A 486 -24.44 -13.17 5.69
N HIS A 487 -23.24 -13.07 5.15
CA HIS A 487 -22.14 -12.35 5.79
C HIS A 487 -21.38 -11.46 4.81
N ASN A 488 -21.33 -10.16 5.09
CA ASN A 488 -20.53 -9.22 4.34
C ASN A 488 -19.04 -9.33 4.76
N LYS A 489 -18.23 -9.98 3.95
CA LYS A 489 -16.78 -10.15 4.14
C LYS A 489 -15.95 -9.13 3.33
N GLY A 490 -16.58 -8.24 2.58
CA GLY A 490 -15.93 -7.40 1.57
C GLY A 490 -15.85 -8.14 0.23
N GLY A 491 -14.74 -8.04 -0.48
CA GLY A 491 -14.50 -8.71 -1.76
C GLY A 491 -13.84 -7.81 -2.79
N GLU A 492 -13.87 -8.23 -4.06
CA GLU A 492 -13.27 -7.56 -5.20
C GLU A 492 -13.90 -6.17 -5.49
N TYR A 493 -13.26 -5.40 -6.38
CA TYR A 493 -13.79 -4.11 -6.82
C TYR A 493 -15.13 -4.30 -7.52
N ARG A 494 -16.21 -3.90 -6.87
CA ARG A 494 -17.58 -3.93 -7.40
C ARG A 494 -18.42 -2.87 -6.70
N LYS A 495 -19.07 -2.00 -7.45
CA LYS A 495 -19.98 -0.96 -6.96
C LYS A 495 -21.41 -1.49 -6.88
N TRP A 496 -22.24 -0.81 -6.14
CA TRP A 496 -23.71 -0.90 -6.06
C TRP A 496 -24.24 -2.20 -5.48
N TYR A 497 -23.99 -3.37 -6.07
CA TYR A 497 -24.50 -4.67 -5.64
C TYR A 497 -23.54 -5.81 -6.01
N GLY A 498 -23.43 -6.82 -5.13
CA GLY A 498 -22.62 -8.03 -5.33
C GLY A 498 -21.68 -8.34 -4.15
N ASN A 499 -20.68 -9.21 -4.37
CA ASN A 499 -19.81 -9.78 -3.34
C ASN A 499 -20.60 -10.42 -2.19
N ARG A 500 -21.57 -11.25 -2.55
CA ARG A 500 -22.54 -11.89 -1.65
C ARG A 500 -22.37 -13.40 -1.69
N GLU A 501 -21.18 -13.90 -1.51
CA GLU A 501 -20.91 -15.33 -1.56
C GLU A 501 -20.78 -15.96 -0.17
N SER A 502 -20.52 -15.14 0.86
CA SER A 502 -20.13 -15.63 2.18
C SER A 502 -21.31 -15.78 3.13
N PHE A 503 -21.30 -16.84 3.90
CA PHE A 503 -22.16 -17.11 5.04
C PHE A 503 -21.35 -17.32 6.30
N LEU A 504 -21.87 -16.86 7.42
CA LEU A 504 -21.32 -17.08 8.75
C LEU A 504 -22.14 -18.16 9.47
N LYS A 505 -21.47 -19.14 10.07
CA LYS A 505 -22.06 -20.05 11.03
C LYS A 505 -22.42 -19.26 12.29
N TYR A 506 -23.66 -18.84 12.41
CA TYR A 506 -24.14 -17.89 13.41
C TYR A 506 -25.34 -18.43 14.18
N ASN A 507 -25.07 -19.23 15.20
CA ASN A 507 -26.05 -19.69 16.18
C ASN A 507 -25.43 -19.64 17.59
N PRO A 508 -26.20 -19.80 18.68
CA PRO A 508 -25.71 -19.70 20.04
C PRO A 508 -24.56 -20.66 20.37
N ALA A 509 -24.51 -21.84 19.76
CA ALA A 509 -23.46 -22.82 19.96
C ALA A 509 -22.15 -22.38 19.29
N ALA A 510 -22.21 -21.95 18.03
CA ALA A 510 -21.08 -21.44 17.28
C ALA A 510 -20.49 -20.17 17.93
N LEU A 511 -21.31 -19.28 18.43
CA LEU A 511 -20.85 -18.08 19.15
C LEU A 511 -20.03 -18.44 20.39
N LYS A 512 -20.50 -19.40 21.19
CA LYS A 512 -19.75 -19.89 22.37
C LYS A 512 -18.42 -20.55 22.00
N GLU A 513 -18.35 -21.18 20.84
CA GLU A 513 -17.09 -21.74 20.32
C GLU A 513 -16.15 -20.63 19.89
N MET A 514 -16.62 -19.63 19.14
CA MET A 514 -15.85 -18.48 18.69
C MET A 514 -15.26 -17.65 19.84
N GLU A 515 -16.01 -17.48 20.94
CA GLU A 515 -15.56 -16.76 22.14
C GLU A 515 -14.29 -17.34 22.77
N ARG A 516 -13.98 -18.61 22.49
CA ARG A 516 -12.73 -19.29 22.96
C ARG A 516 -11.54 -19.06 22.03
N ASN A 517 -11.76 -18.54 20.83
CA ASN A 517 -10.71 -18.34 19.85
C ASN A 517 -9.87 -17.11 20.17
N ALA A 518 -8.55 -17.24 20.04
CA ALA A 518 -7.66 -16.10 20.10
C ALA A 518 -7.99 -15.11 18.97
N GLY A 519 -8.17 -13.83 19.34
CA GLY A 519 -8.50 -12.77 18.37
C GLY A 519 -9.99 -12.66 18.03
N PHE A 520 -10.88 -13.44 18.68
CA PHE A 520 -12.33 -13.22 18.54
C PHE A 520 -12.73 -11.83 19.04
N ARG A 521 -13.53 -11.14 18.27
CA ARG A 521 -14.19 -9.88 18.64
C ARG A 521 -15.59 -9.85 18.07
N HIS A 522 -16.54 -9.47 18.90
CA HIS A 522 -17.96 -9.34 18.50
C HIS A 522 -18.32 -7.88 18.27
N ASP A 523 -17.47 -7.19 17.47
CA ASP A 523 -17.63 -5.77 17.19
C ASP A 523 -18.89 -5.53 16.33
N GLY A 524 -19.58 -4.41 16.56
CA GLY A 524 -20.72 -3.99 15.77
C GLY A 524 -21.97 -4.88 15.89
N LYS A 525 -22.07 -5.74 16.90
CA LYS A 525 -23.20 -6.70 17.07
C LYS A 525 -24.59 -6.04 17.08
N GLU A 526 -24.69 -4.81 17.55
CA GLU A 526 -25.92 -4.01 17.60
C GLU A 526 -26.40 -3.54 16.23
N TYR A 527 -25.56 -3.68 15.20
CA TYR A 527 -25.83 -3.33 13.81
C TYR A 527 -26.06 -4.56 12.91
N TYR A 528 -25.91 -5.77 13.43
CA TYR A 528 -26.17 -6.97 12.66
C TYR A 528 -27.63 -7.04 12.21
N PHE A 529 -27.82 -7.63 11.04
CA PHE A 529 -29.14 -7.79 10.38
C PHE A 529 -29.81 -6.48 9.92
N LYS A 530 -29.19 -5.31 10.15
CA LYS A 530 -29.69 -4.04 9.62
C LYS A 530 -29.22 -3.83 8.17
N LYS A 531 -30.05 -3.13 7.39
CA LYS A 531 -29.64 -2.64 6.06
C LYS A 531 -28.41 -1.71 6.20
N HIS A 532 -27.47 -1.79 5.26
CA HIS A 532 -26.25 -0.99 5.34
C HIS A 532 -25.58 -0.78 3.98
N ILE A 533 -24.70 0.19 3.91
CA ILE A 533 -23.73 0.31 2.82
C ILE A 533 -22.45 -0.37 3.29
N GLY A 534 -21.98 -1.38 2.53
CA GLY A 534 -20.76 -2.13 2.84
C GLY A 534 -19.63 -1.85 1.87
N TRP A 535 -18.39 -2.00 2.33
CA TRP A 535 -17.19 -1.93 1.48
C TRP A 535 -16.06 -2.80 2.03
N SER A 536 -15.06 -3.05 1.19
CA SER A 536 -13.86 -3.80 1.59
C SER A 536 -12.87 -2.87 2.29
N LYS A 537 -12.35 -3.27 3.46
CA LYS A 537 -11.35 -2.50 4.20
C LYS A 537 -10.04 -2.35 3.44
N ILE A 538 -9.62 -3.40 2.74
CA ILE A 538 -8.39 -3.42 1.94
C ILE A 538 -8.78 -3.51 0.48
N THR A 539 -8.22 -2.64 -0.35
CA THR A 539 -8.43 -2.65 -1.79
C THR A 539 -7.09 -2.41 -2.50
N SER A 540 -6.81 -3.22 -3.50
CA SER A 540 -5.66 -3.04 -4.41
C SER A 540 -5.96 -2.08 -5.56
N ALA A 541 -7.21 -1.65 -5.68
CA ALA A 541 -7.73 -0.76 -6.71
C ALA A 541 -8.50 0.41 -6.06
N LYS A 542 -9.44 0.98 -6.79
CA LYS A 542 -10.37 1.99 -6.28
C LYS A 542 -11.28 1.43 -5.19
N SER A 543 -11.75 2.28 -4.29
CA SER A 543 -12.79 1.92 -3.32
C SER A 543 -14.14 1.72 -4.04
N SER A 544 -14.93 0.78 -3.52
CA SER A 544 -16.26 0.50 -4.05
C SER A 544 -17.23 0.19 -2.92
N PHE A 545 -18.43 0.74 -3.01
CA PHE A 545 -19.44 0.67 -1.99
C PHE A 545 -20.70 -0.03 -2.54
N ARG A 546 -21.32 -0.88 -1.72
CA ARG A 546 -22.44 -1.74 -2.10
C ARG A 546 -23.56 -1.62 -1.10
N PHE A 547 -24.78 -1.71 -1.59
CA PHE A 547 -25.97 -1.81 -0.76
C PHE A 547 -26.16 -3.24 -0.26
N TYR A 548 -26.45 -3.39 1.02
CA TYR A 548 -26.88 -4.63 1.66
C TYR A 548 -28.23 -4.41 2.34
N GLU A 549 -29.23 -5.23 1.99
CA GLU A 549 -30.50 -5.28 2.66
C GLU A 549 -30.39 -5.85 4.08
N SER A 550 -31.49 -5.87 4.82
CA SER A 550 -31.54 -6.49 6.14
C SER A 550 -31.29 -8.01 6.06
N GLY A 551 -30.70 -8.58 7.11
CA GLY A 551 -30.44 -10.02 7.21
C GLY A 551 -28.94 -10.40 7.16
N PHE A 552 -28.04 -9.44 6.99
CA PHE A 552 -26.60 -9.69 6.96
C PHE A 552 -25.91 -9.42 8.30
N THR A 553 -24.94 -10.25 8.63
CA THR A 553 -23.83 -9.91 9.52
C THR A 553 -22.67 -9.34 8.72
N PHE A 554 -21.66 -8.74 9.36
CA PHE A 554 -20.52 -8.16 8.65
C PHE A 554 -19.22 -8.37 9.41
N ASP A 555 -18.12 -8.40 8.65
CA ASP A 555 -16.76 -8.73 9.08
C ASP A 555 -15.95 -7.48 9.43
N SER A 556 -14.85 -7.67 10.08
CA SER A 556 -13.82 -6.63 10.31
C SER A 556 -13.09 -6.19 9.03
N ALA A 557 -13.21 -6.96 7.95
CA ALA A 557 -12.72 -6.65 6.61
C ALA A 557 -13.82 -6.16 5.66
N GLY A 558 -15.10 -6.52 5.92
CA GLY A 558 -16.28 -6.05 5.23
C GLY A 558 -17.04 -5.06 6.10
N LEU A 559 -16.66 -3.80 6.05
CA LEU A 559 -17.14 -2.72 6.92
C LEU A 559 -18.57 -2.28 6.57
N GLY A 560 -19.24 -1.61 7.50
CA GLY A 560 -20.63 -1.15 7.33
C GLY A 560 -20.89 0.28 7.76
N LEU A 561 -21.76 0.98 7.00
CA LEU A 561 -22.31 2.30 7.29
C LEU A 561 -23.81 2.18 7.45
N PHE A 562 -24.34 2.70 8.56
CA PHE A 562 -25.72 2.51 9.02
C PHE A 562 -26.39 3.84 9.32
N SER A 563 -27.67 3.96 9.00
CA SER A 563 -28.55 5.01 9.49
C SER A 563 -30.01 4.54 9.42
N ASP A 564 -30.80 4.96 10.37
CA ASP A 564 -32.25 4.76 10.38
C ASP A 564 -33.01 6.01 9.88
N THR A 565 -32.31 7.15 9.76
CA THR A 565 -32.93 8.47 9.49
C THR A 565 -32.38 9.19 8.26
N SER A 566 -31.15 8.92 7.87
CA SER A 566 -30.48 9.62 6.77
C SER A 566 -30.65 8.90 5.44
N ASN A 567 -30.53 9.63 4.35
CA ASN A 567 -30.71 9.14 2.99
C ASN A 567 -29.57 8.20 2.57
N MET A 568 -29.81 6.89 2.70
CA MET A 568 -28.83 5.85 2.33
C MET A 568 -28.52 5.82 0.83
N ALA A 569 -29.53 6.11 -0.02
CA ALA A 569 -29.33 6.11 -1.46
C ALA A 569 -28.41 7.27 -1.89
N ALA A 570 -28.71 8.49 -1.43
CA ALA A 570 -27.83 9.64 -1.69
C ALA A 570 -26.39 9.39 -1.25
N THR A 571 -26.21 8.80 -0.07
CA THR A 571 -24.89 8.48 0.49
C THR A 571 -24.18 7.43 -0.34
N LEU A 572 -24.86 6.39 -0.82
CA LEU A 572 -24.27 5.39 -1.70
C LEU A 572 -23.83 6.02 -3.04
N GLY A 573 -24.64 6.94 -3.58
CA GLY A 573 -24.31 7.70 -4.78
C GLY A 573 -23.03 8.51 -4.60
N LEU A 574 -22.94 9.30 -3.51
CA LEU A 574 -21.74 10.04 -3.14
C LEU A 574 -20.52 9.14 -2.98
N LEU A 575 -20.66 8.04 -2.23
CA LEU A 575 -19.55 7.12 -1.92
C LEU A 575 -18.96 6.44 -3.16
N ASN A 576 -19.77 6.22 -4.20
CA ASN A 576 -19.33 5.65 -5.48
C ASN A 576 -18.94 6.71 -6.53
N SER A 577 -19.04 8.01 -6.21
CA SER A 577 -18.72 9.10 -7.12
C SER A 577 -17.23 9.41 -7.24
N ARG A 578 -16.88 10.17 -8.28
CA ARG A 578 -15.53 10.74 -8.50
C ARG A 578 -15.04 11.60 -7.33
N ILE A 579 -15.96 12.21 -6.58
CA ILE A 579 -15.62 13.03 -5.40
C ILE A 579 -14.92 12.16 -4.36
N VAL A 580 -15.51 11.04 -4.00
CA VAL A 580 -14.93 10.16 -2.96
C VAL A 580 -13.69 9.45 -3.47
N GLU A 581 -13.63 9.10 -4.75
CA GLU A 581 -12.43 8.60 -5.41
C GLU A 581 -11.26 9.60 -5.31
N TYR A 582 -11.54 10.89 -5.40
CA TYR A 582 -10.56 11.98 -5.24
C TYR A 582 -10.19 12.24 -3.78
N LEU A 583 -11.15 12.20 -2.86
CA LEU A 583 -10.96 12.53 -1.43
C LEU A 583 -10.21 11.43 -0.65
N ILE A 584 -10.51 10.15 -0.89
CA ILE A 584 -9.93 9.04 -0.10
C ILE A 584 -8.40 9.01 -0.16
N PRO A 585 -7.73 9.10 -1.32
CA PRO A 585 -6.25 9.10 -1.38
C PRO A 585 -5.60 10.28 -0.66
N VAL A 586 -6.32 11.41 -0.53
CA VAL A 586 -5.83 12.58 0.21
C VAL A 586 -5.91 12.33 1.72
N LEU A 587 -7.01 11.73 2.18
CA LEU A 587 -7.19 11.39 3.61
C LEU A 587 -6.29 10.21 4.04
N ASN A 588 -6.05 9.28 3.14
CA ASN A 588 -5.19 8.13 3.38
C ASN A 588 -4.68 7.51 2.05
N PRO A 589 -3.42 7.67 1.71
CA PRO A 589 -2.82 7.08 0.51
C PRO A 589 -2.49 5.59 0.64
N THR A 590 -2.87 4.94 1.76
CA THR A 590 -2.68 3.49 1.92
C THR A 590 -3.86 2.71 1.33
N LEU A 591 -3.66 1.40 1.13
CA LEU A 591 -4.70 0.49 0.60
C LEU A 591 -5.90 0.27 1.56
N ASN A 592 -5.91 0.90 2.74
CA ASN A 592 -6.92 0.65 3.77
C ASN A 592 -7.97 1.76 3.83
N VAL A 593 -9.22 1.46 3.49
CA VAL A 593 -10.36 2.35 3.67
C VAL A 593 -11.06 2.03 5.00
N THR A 594 -10.57 2.65 6.09
CA THR A 594 -11.07 2.39 7.45
C THR A 594 -12.37 3.17 7.77
N PRO A 595 -13.13 2.78 8.81
CA PRO A 595 -14.32 3.54 9.24
C PRO A 595 -14.03 5.02 9.54
N MET A 596 -12.84 5.32 10.04
CA MET A 596 -12.45 6.70 10.38
C MET A 596 -12.30 7.58 9.13
N ILE A 597 -11.82 7.01 8.01
CA ILE A 597 -11.68 7.74 6.75
C ILE A 597 -13.07 8.08 6.20
N VAL A 598 -13.96 7.07 6.14
CA VAL A 598 -15.33 7.27 5.63
C VAL A 598 -16.12 8.28 6.50
N LYS A 599 -15.96 8.23 7.84
CA LYS A 599 -16.58 9.22 8.74
C LYS A 599 -16.19 10.67 8.44
N ARG A 600 -14.95 10.88 8.00
CA ARG A 600 -14.36 12.21 7.76
C ARG A 600 -14.67 12.77 6.37
N LEU A 601 -15.33 12.02 5.51
CA LEU A 601 -15.71 12.50 4.18
C LEU A 601 -16.78 13.62 4.32
N PRO A 602 -16.61 14.75 3.63
CA PRO A 602 -17.63 15.79 3.56
C PRO A 602 -18.96 15.22 3.08
N TYR A 603 -20.05 15.64 3.70
CA TYR A 603 -21.39 15.14 3.39
C TYR A 603 -22.33 16.29 3.02
N ILE A 604 -22.95 16.17 1.87
CA ILE A 604 -24.05 17.03 1.42
C ILE A 604 -25.18 16.11 0.96
N ASP A 605 -26.34 16.24 1.59
CA ASP A 605 -27.52 15.46 1.22
C ASP A 605 -28.11 15.99 -0.10
N LYS A 606 -28.34 15.08 -1.04
CA LYS A 606 -28.91 15.39 -2.34
C LYS A 606 -29.81 14.25 -2.78
N ASP A 607 -31.01 14.58 -3.20
CA ASP A 607 -31.91 13.60 -3.78
C ASP A 607 -31.39 13.10 -5.13
N VAL A 608 -30.99 11.83 -5.16
CA VAL A 608 -30.54 11.07 -6.33
C VAL A 608 -31.04 9.62 -6.26
N GLU A 609 -32.10 9.39 -5.46
CA GLU A 609 -32.58 8.04 -5.11
C GLU A 609 -32.92 7.20 -6.33
N ASP A 610 -33.65 7.74 -7.30
CA ASP A 610 -34.04 7.02 -8.51
C ASP A 610 -32.84 6.49 -9.29
N ARG A 611 -31.80 7.32 -9.49
CA ARG A 611 -30.60 6.91 -10.22
C ARG A 611 -29.79 5.85 -9.47
N VAL A 612 -29.68 5.99 -8.15
CA VAL A 612 -28.97 5.02 -7.32
C VAL A 612 -29.73 3.68 -7.28
N CYS A 613 -31.05 3.70 -7.20
CA CYS A 613 -31.87 2.50 -7.29
C CYS A 613 -31.72 1.82 -8.66
N ASP A 614 -31.66 2.57 -9.74
CA ASP A 614 -31.35 2.06 -11.08
C ASP A 614 -29.96 1.38 -11.12
N CYS A 615 -28.92 2.03 -10.56
CA CYS A 615 -27.57 1.44 -10.49
C CYS A 615 -27.55 0.13 -9.70
N ILE A 616 -28.25 0.09 -8.56
CA ILE A 616 -28.40 -1.13 -7.74
C ILE A 616 -29.13 -2.23 -8.54
N SER A 617 -30.22 -1.88 -9.21
CA SER A 617 -31.04 -2.83 -9.97
C SER A 617 -30.27 -3.43 -11.15
N VAL A 618 -29.55 -2.59 -11.91
CA VAL A 618 -28.69 -3.02 -13.02
C VAL A 618 -27.58 -3.95 -12.53
N SER A 619 -26.91 -3.58 -11.44
CA SER A 619 -25.82 -4.37 -10.85
C SER A 619 -26.31 -5.68 -10.23
N LYS A 620 -27.53 -5.68 -9.66
CA LYS A 620 -28.21 -6.89 -9.15
C LYS A 620 -28.58 -7.82 -10.30
N ALA A 621 -29.15 -7.30 -11.35
CA ALA A 621 -29.52 -8.09 -12.53
C ALA A 621 -28.28 -8.74 -13.17
N ASP A 622 -27.14 -8.06 -13.21
CA ASP A 622 -25.88 -8.63 -13.65
C ASP A 622 -25.37 -9.73 -12.70
N TRP A 623 -25.36 -9.47 -11.39
CA TRP A 623 -24.90 -10.43 -10.39
C TRP A 623 -25.74 -11.72 -10.39
N ASP A 624 -27.05 -11.59 -10.42
CA ASP A 624 -27.99 -12.72 -10.36
C ASP A 624 -28.13 -13.48 -11.70
N SER A 625 -27.46 -13.02 -12.73
CA SER A 625 -27.38 -13.75 -14.01
C SER A 625 -26.39 -14.92 -13.98
N TYR A 626 -25.61 -15.11 -12.92
CA TYR A 626 -24.56 -16.14 -12.82
C TYR A 626 -24.74 -17.04 -11.61
N GLU A 627 -24.32 -18.31 -11.74
CA GLU A 627 -24.41 -19.34 -10.68
C GLU A 627 -23.68 -19.02 -9.39
N THR A 628 -22.84 -17.97 -9.37
CA THR A 628 -22.20 -17.45 -8.16
C THR A 628 -23.15 -16.71 -7.21
N SER A 629 -24.33 -16.34 -7.69
CA SER A 629 -25.41 -15.79 -6.88
C SER A 629 -26.35 -16.90 -6.35
N TRP A 630 -26.74 -16.82 -5.09
CA TRP A 630 -27.82 -17.67 -4.55
C TRP A 630 -29.24 -17.27 -5.04
N ASP A 631 -29.37 -16.06 -5.61
CA ASP A 631 -30.61 -15.56 -6.24
C ASP A 631 -30.67 -15.89 -7.75
N PHE A 632 -29.69 -16.65 -8.28
CA PHE A 632 -29.66 -17.11 -9.66
C PHE A 632 -30.92 -17.95 -9.99
N LYS A 633 -31.70 -17.49 -10.94
CA LYS A 633 -32.97 -18.15 -11.34
C LYS A 633 -32.80 -19.27 -12.37
N GLY A 634 -31.79 -19.17 -13.19
CA GLY A 634 -31.39 -20.07 -14.26
C GLY A 634 -30.58 -19.34 -15.31
N HIS A 635 -29.97 -20.10 -16.22
CA HIS A 635 -29.06 -19.51 -17.21
C HIS A 635 -29.80 -18.59 -18.18
N PRO A 636 -29.33 -17.36 -18.46
CA PRO A 636 -29.99 -16.39 -19.34
C PRO A 636 -30.27 -16.88 -20.75
N LEU A 637 -29.44 -17.76 -21.29
CA LEU A 637 -29.68 -18.40 -22.60
C LEU A 637 -30.80 -19.43 -22.58
N VAL A 638 -31.28 -19.87 -21.41
CA VAL A 638 -32.33 -20.90 -21.22
C VAL A 638 -33.63 -20.29 -20.80
N LEU A 639 -33.61 -19.33 -19.87
CA LEU A 639 -34.84 -18.87 -19.21
C LEU A 639 -35.80 -18.09 -20.11
N GLY A 640 -35.34 -17.47 -21.16
CA GLY A 640 -36.13 -16.55 -21.95
C GLY A 640 -36.77 -15.40 -21.16
N ARG A 641 -36.44 -15.32 -19.90
CA ARG A 641 -36.83 -14.29 -18.96
C ARG A 641 -35.55 -13.60 -18.47
N LEU A 642 -35.50 -12.34 -18.75
CA LEU A 642 -34.45 -11.54 -18.20
C LEU A 642 -35.06 -10.77 -17.02
N PRO A 643 -34.33 -10.64 -15.89
CA PRO A 643 -34.95 -9.99 -14.71
C PRO A 643 -35.29 -8.53 -15.08
N GLU A 644 -36.58 -8.16 -14.81
CA GLU A 644 -37.04 -6.77 -14.93
C GLU A 644 -36.26 -5.84 -13.93
N PRO A 645 -36.12 -4.58 -14.23
CA PRO A 645 -36.70 -3.72 -15.28
C PRO A 645 -35.64 -3.15 -16.24
N VAL A 646 -34.91 -3.92 -16.96
CA VAL A 646 -33.66 -3.54 -17.62
C VAL A 646 -33.79 -3.41 -19.14
N TRP A 647 -34.98 -3.58 -19.67
CA TRP A 647 -35.22 -3.71 -21.10
C TRP A 647 -36.14 -2.58 -21.58
N GLY A 648 -35.55 -1.64 -22.31
CA GLY A 648 -36.35 -0.91 -23.29
C GLY A 648 -37.16 -1.86 -24.16
N ASP A 649 -37.63 -1.58 -25.27
CA ASP A 649 -38.48 -2.33 -26.20
C ASP A 649 -38.20 -3.84 -26.45
N VAL A 650 -37.63 -4.62 -25.53
CA VAL A 650 -37.45 -6.07 -25.65
C VAL A 650 -38.62 -6.79 -24.99
N PRO A 651 -39.28 -7.76 -25.69
CA PRO A 651 -40.45 -8.46 -25.17
C PRO A 651 -40.16 -9.21 -23.85
N ASP A 652 -41.12 -9.14 -22.90
CA ASP A 652 -41.04 -9.72 -21.54
C ASP A 652 -40.89 -11.25 -21.50
N ARG A 653 -41.12 -11.93 -22.60
CA ARG A 653 -40.97 -13.38 -22.77
C ARG A 653 -40.67 -13.74 -24.20
N VAL A 654 -39.58 -14.46 -24.42
CA VAL A 654 -39.35 -15.19 -25.67
C VAL A 654 -39.43 -16.68 -25.38
N ALA A 655 -40.36 -17.35 -26.00
CA ALA A 655 -40.38 -18.81 -25.97
C ALA A 655 -39.22 -19.34 -26.79
N PHE A 656 -38.20 -19.96 -26.18
CA PHE A 656 -37.02 -20.49 -26.86
C PHE A 656 -37.27 -21.83 -27.58
N GLN A 657 -38.49 -22.40 -27.45
CA GLN A 657 -38.83 -23.57 -28.24
C GLN A 657 -38.65 -23.28 -29.75
N ASN A 658 -37.80 -24.07 -30.37
CA ASN A 658 -37.36 -23.95 -31.78
C ASN A 658 -36.51 -22.74 -32.11
N THR A 659 -35.80 -22.16 -31.13
CA THR A 659 -34.75 -21.16 -31.35
C THR A 659 -33.37 -21.78 -31.04
N SER A 660 -32.31 -21.35 -31.75
CA SER A 660 -30.95 -21.82 -31.43
C SER A 660 -30.28 -20.99 -30.31
N ILE A 661 -29.26 -21.58 -29.64
CA ILE A 661 -28.39 -20.87 -28.69
C ILE A 661 -27.76 -19.64 -29.38
N SER A 662 -27.34 -19.81 -30.66
CA SER A 662 -26.76 -18.71 -31.43
C SER A 662 -27.69 -17.51 -31.53
N TYR A 663 -28.98 -17.77 -31.80
CA TYR A 663 -29.98 -16.71 -31.88
C TYR A 663 -30.22 -16.03 -30.53
N THR A 664 -30.40 -16.80 -29.44
CA THR A 664 -30.61 -16.26 -28.12
C THR A 664 -29.40 -15.48 -27.61
N TYR A 665 -28.19 -15.94 -27.86
CA TYR A 665 -26.95 -15.26 -27.57
C TYR A 665 -26.86 -13.89 -28.27
N GLN A 666 -27.00 -13.87 -29.61
CA GLN A 666 -26.80 -12.63 -30.39
C GLN A 666 -27.93 -11.62 -30.25
N MET A 667 -29.15 -12.09 -30.19
CA MET A 667 -30.34 -11.23 -30.26
C MET A 667 -30.79 -10.73 -28.88
N TYR A 668 -30.49 -11.47 -27.81
CA TYR A 668 -30.93 -11.12 -26.47
C TYR A 668 -29.81 -10.94 -25.50
N TRP A 669 -29.06 -11.97 -25.17
CA TRP A 669 -28.12 -11.94 -24.06
C TRP A 669 -26.98 -10.92 -24.22
N LYS A 670 -26.29 -10.94 -25.35
CA LYS A 670 -25.22 -9.99 -25.64
C LYS A 670 -25.72 -8.54 -25.61
N LYS A 671 -26.92 -8.29 -26.19
CA LYS A 671 -27.52 -6.95 -26.17
C LYS A 671 -27.93 -6.52 -24.75
N ALA A 672 -28.38 -7.46 -23.95
CA ALA A 672 -28.72 -7.21 -22.58
C ALA A 672 -27.53 -6.74 -21.74
N CYS A 673 -26.45 -7.45 -21.86
CA CYS A 673 -25.21 -7.07 -21.17
C CYS A 673 -24.71 -5.70 -21.66
N GLU A 674 -24.77 -5.44 -22.97
CA GLU A 674 -24.42 -4.13 -23.54
C GLU A 674 -25.31 -3.01 -22.97
N TYR A 675 -26.63 -3.20 -22.96
CA TYR A 675 -27.57 -2.23 -22.39
C TYR A 675 -27.29 -1.95 -20.92
N ARG A 676 -27.06 -2.99 -20.08
CA ARG A 676 -26.71 -2.84 -18.67
C ARG A 676 -25.43 -2.04 -18.50
N PHE A 677 -24.43 -2.32 -19.30
CA PHE A 677 -23.17 -1.61 -19.28
C PHE A 677 -23.33 -0.12 -19.59
N GLU A 678 -23.97 0.21 -20.69
CA GLU A 678 -24.20 1.61 -21.11
C GLU A 678 -25.11 2.36 -20.13
N LYS A 679 -26.15 1.71 -19.62
CA LYS A 679 -27.07 2.29 -18.63
C LYS A 679 -26.36 2.60 -17.31
N LEU A 680 -25.55 1.66 -16.80
CA LEU A 680 -24.79 1.87 -15.56
C LEU A 680 -23.79 2.98 -15.72
N LYS A 681 -23.02 2.97 -16.82
CA LYS A 681 -22.03 4.01 -17.15
C LYS A 681 -22.69 5.38 -17.19
N ALA A 682 -23.78 5.55 -17.93
CA ALA A 682 -24.49 6.82 -18.05
C ALA A 682 -25.05 7.31 -16.70
N ASN A 683 -25.56 6.41 -15.86
CA ASN A 683 -26.03 6.76 -14.53
C ASN A 683 -24.89 7.20 -13.61
N GLU A 684 -23.73 6.50 -13.65
CA GLU A 684 -22.54 6.89 -12.88
C GLU A 684 -21.96 8.24 -13.34
N GLU A 685 -21.91 8.50 -14.63
CA GLU A 685 -21.46 9.79 -15.18
C GLU A 685 -22.38 10.95 -14.77
N GLU A 686 -23.68 10.71 -14.75
CA GLU A 686 -24.63 11.73 -14.30
C GLU A 686 -24.55 11.98 -12.79
N LEU A 687 -24.40 10.93 -11.98
CA LEU A 687 -24.15 11.05 -10.54
C LEU A 687 -22.84 11.83 -10.29
N ASN A 688 -21.78 11.54 -11.04
CA ASN A 688 -20.54 12.28 -10.98
C ASN A 688 -20.75 13.77 -11.29
N ARG A 689 -21.49 14.09 -12.35
CA ARG A 689 -21.80 15.49 -12.72
C ARG A 689 -22.53 16.21 -11.59
N ILE A 690 -23.56 15.59 -11.04
CA ILE A 690 -24.34 16.16 -9.93
C ILE A 690 -23.44 16.43 -8.72
N PHE A 691 -22.64 15.48 -8.31
CA PHE A 691 -21.78 15.65 -7.13
C PHE A 691 -20.60 16.62 -7.40
N ILE A 692 -19.97 16.58 -8.56
CA ILE A 692 -18.93 17.54 -8.95
C ILE A 692 -19.49 18.98 -8.87
N ASP A 693 -20.71 19.22 -9.37
CA ASP A 693 -21.36 20.54 -9.33
C ASP A 693 -21.65 20.99 -7.89
N ILE A 694 -22.18 20.07 -7.05
CA ILE A 694 -22.51 20.39 -5.65
C ILE A 694 -21.26 20.71 -4.82
N TYR A 695 -20.17 19.95 -5.06
CA TYR A 695 -18.90 20.17 -4.37
C TYR A 695 -18.03 21.26 -5.01
N GLY A 696 -18.43 21.85 -6.15
CA GLY A 696 -17.73 22.94 -6.81
C GLY A 696 -16.36 22.54 -7.38
N LEU A 697 -16.22 21.31 -7.85
CA LEU A 697 -14.95 20.75 -8.33
C LEU A 697 -14.89 20.57 -9.85
N GLN A 698 -15.65 21.37 -10.60
CA GLN A 698 -15.75 21.30 -12.08
C GLN A 698 -14.41 21.59 -12.78
N ASP A 699 -13.57 22.42 -12.17
CA ASP A 699 -12.25 22.77 -12.69
C ASP A 699 -11.19 21.68 -12.40
N GLU A 700 -11.50 20.71 -11.52
CA GLU A 700 -10.55 19.70 -11.06
C GLU A 700 -10.92 18.28 -11.51
N LEU A 701 -12.21 17.99 -11.70
CA LEU A 701 -12.72 16.64 -11.96
C LEU A 701 -13.63 16.63 -13.20
N THR A 702 -13.53 15.54 -13.96
CA THR A 702 -14.47 15.23 -15.04
C THR A 702 -15.46 14.16 -14.59
N PRO A 703 -16.71 14.19 -15.09
CA PRO A 703 -17.71 13.17 -14.73
C PRO A 703 -17.47 11.81 -15.39
N ASP A 704 -16.59 11.72 -16.38
CA ASP A 704 -16.38 10.56 -17.22
C ASP A 704 -16.02 9.30 -16.42
N VAL A 705 -16.61 8.18 -16.81
CA VAL A 705 -16.32 6.86 -16.25
C VAL A 705 -15.58 6.03 -17.28
N ALA A 706 -14.36 5.59 -16.95
CA ALA A 706 -13.61 4.71 -17.84
C ALA A 706 -14.32 3.35 -17.97
N ASP A 707 -14.37 2.78 -19.18
CA ASP A 707 -15.07 1.52 -19.45
C ASP A 707 -14.62 0.39 -18.52
N LYS A 708 -13.33 0.30 -18.23
CA LYS A 708 -12.77 -0.71 -17.31
C LYS A 708 -13.23 -0.58 -15.85
N ASP A 709 -13.80 0.57 -15.46
CA ASP A 709 -14.26 0.85 -14.11
C ASP A 709 -15.78 0.60 -13.92
N VAL A 710 -16.50 0.31 -15.00
CA VAL A 710 -17.91 -0.08 -14.97
C VAL A 710 -18.03 -1.51 -14.46
N THR A 711 -18.79 -1.73 -13.37
CA THR A 711 -18.77 -2.99 -12.62
C THR A 711 -19.93 -3.95 -12.96
N VAL A 712 -20.30 -4.03 -14.23
CA VAL A 712 -21.19 -5.06 -14.82
C VAL A 712 -20.53 -5.67 -16.05
N HIS A 713 -20.90 -6.91 -16.34
CA HIS A 713 -20.25 -7.65 -17.41
C HIS A 713 -20.61 -7.14 -18.80
N ARG A 714 -19.60 -7.07 -19.67
CA ARG A 714 -19.74 -6.81 -21.12
C ARG A 714 -19.20 -8.01 -21.88
N ILE A 715 -19.95 -8.45 -22.92
CA ILE A 715 -19.66 -9.68 -23.65
C ILE A 715 -19.07 -9.38 -25.02
N PHE A 716 -17.96 -10.04 -25.33
CA PHE A 716 -17.27 -9.98 -26.63
C PHE A 716 -17.26 -11.37 -27.27
N ASP A 717 -17.16 -11.46 -28.63
CA ASP A 717 -17.14 -12.76 -29.29
C ASP A 717 -15.81 -13.47 -29.02
N THR A 718 -14.68 -12.75 -29.07
CA THR A 718 -13.36 -13.27 -28.77
C THR A 718 -12.58 -12.30 -27.86
N LYS A 719 -11.41 -12.70 -27.38
CA LYS A 719 -10.52 -11.82 -26.61
C LYS A 719 -9.91 -10.70 -27.48
N ASP A 720 -9.78 -10.96 -28.77
CA ASP A 720 -9.20 -9.98 -29.70
C ASP A 720 -10.18 -8.83 -30.02
N ASP A 721 -11.47 -9.03 -29.76
CA ASP A 721 -12.51 -8.01 -29.94
C ASP A 721 -12.61 -7.05 -28.74
N VAL A 722 -11.87 -7.29 -27.66
CA VAL A 722 -11.90 -6.44 -26.44
C VAL A 722 -11.16 -5.14 -26.72
N PRO A 723 -11.85 -3.98 -26.66
CA PRO A 723 -11.23 -2.70 -26.91
C PRO A 723 -10.18 -2.35 -25.83
N GLU A 724 -9.23 -1.49 -26.18
CA GLU A 724 -8.17 -1.05 -25.28
C GLU A 724 -8.72 -0.43 -23.98
N SER A 725 -9.84 0.30 -24.08
CA SER A 725 -10.54 0.90 -22.93
C SER A 725 -11.04 -0.11 -21.88
N MET A 726 -11.19 -1.39 -22.28
CA MET A 726 -11.63 -2.47 -21.39
C MET A 726 -10.49 -3.43 -20.97
N GLN A 727 -9.28 -3.21 -21.44
CA GLN A 727 -8.15 -4.08 -21.08
C GLN A 727 -7.87 -4.01 -19.57
N GLY A 728 -7.73 -5.20 -18.96
CA GLY A 728 -7.52 -5.34 -17.51
C GLY A 728 -8.79 -5.26 -16.66
N SER A 729 -9.97 -5.06 -17.26
CA SER A 729 -11.24 -5.13 -16.54
C SER A 729 -11.60 -6.58 -16.15
N SER A 730 -12.06 -6.77 -14.90
CA SER A 730 -12.59 -8.06 -14.43
C SER A 730 -14.00 -8.37 -14.96
N TYR A 731 -14.63 -7.42 -15.66
CA TYR A 731 -15.98 -7.50 -16.17
C TYR A 731 -16.06 -7.80 -17.68
N VAL A 732 -14.96 -8.19 -18.27
CA VAL A 732 -14.90 -8.70 -19.65
C VAL A 732 -15.25 -10.18 -19.65
N ARG A 733 -16.22 -10.57 -20.48
CA ARG A 733 -16.57 -11.96 -20.77
C ARG A 733 -16.57 -12.21 -22.28
N THR A 734 -16.33 -13.44 -22.66
CA THR A 734 -16.33 -13.86 -24.08
C THR A 734 -17.44 -14.86 -24.34
N LYS A 735 -17.77 -15.09 -25.64
CA LYS A 735 -18.70 -16.15 -26.05
C LYS A 735 -18.33 -17.51 -25.44
N ARG A 736 -17.03 -17.81 -25.30
CA ARG A 736 -16.56 -19.03 -24.65
C ARG A 736 -16.98 -19.07 -23.16
N ASP A 737 -16.87 -17.94 -22.45
CA ASP A 737 -17.25 -17.88 -21.03
C ASP A 737 -18.75 -18.12 -20.84
N GLU A 738 -19.58 -17.62 -21.77
CA GLU A 738 -21.02 -17.85 -21.75
C GLU A 738 -21.38 -19.32 -22.04
N VAL A 739 -20.70 -19.94 -22.99
CA VAL A 739 -20.87 -21.36 -23.28
C VAL A 739 -20.41 -22.24 -22.12
N VAL A 740 -19.29 -21.92 -21.49
CA VAL A 740 -18.82 -22.61 -20.28
C VAL A 740 -19.84 -22.51 -19.15
N SER A 741 -20.40 -21.32 -18.92
CA SER A 741 -21.46 -21.10 -17.94
C SER A 741 -22.75 -21.90 -18.26
N LEU A 742 -23.13 -21.96 -19.55
CA LEU A 742 -24.28 -22.75 -19.99
C LEU A 742 -24.07 -24.26 -19.76
N LEU A 743 -22.88 -24.78 -20.05
CA LEU A 743 -22.54 -26.18 -19.80
C LEU A 743 -22.51 -26.50 -18.30
N SER A 744 -22.03 -25.56 -17.45
CA SER A 744 -22.10 -25.70 -16.00
C SER A 744 -23.53 -25.81 -15.51
N TYR A 745 -24.43 -24.93 -16.00
CA TYR A 745 -25.84 -24.99 -15.67
C TYR A 745 -26.50 -26.30 -16.15
N ALA A 746 -26.20 -26.77 -17.38
CA ALA A 746 -26.69 -28.04 -17.90
C ALA A 746 -26.29 -29.22 -17.01
N VAL A 747 -25.02 -29.28 -16.58
CA VAL A 747 -24.53 -30.27 -15.61
C VAL A 747 -25.23 -30.13 -14.27
N GLY A 748 -25.51 -28.91 -13.82
CA GLY A 748 -26.33 -28.65 -12.65
C GLY A 748 -27.75 -29.23 -12.77
N CYS A 749 -28.38 -29.16 -13.94
CA CYS A 749 -29.66 -29.82 -14.22
C CYS A 749 -29.53 -31.35 -14.22
N MET A 750 -28.42 -31.89 -14.78
CA MET A 750 -28.19 -33.34 -14.78
C MET A 750 -28.02 -33.91 -13.36
N PHE A 751 -27.46 -33.16 -12.43
CA PHE A 751 -27.35 -33.52 -11.01
C PHE A 751 -28.54 -33.10 -10.16
N GLY A 752 -29.54 -32.43 -10.73
CA GLY A 752 -30.76 -31.99 -10.01
C GLY A 752 -30.53 -30.75 -9.12
N ARG A 753 -29.39 -30.08 -9.19
CA ARG A 753 -29.18 -28.81 -8.48
C ARG A 753 -30.13 -27.72 -9.02
N TYR A 754 -30.32 -27.70 -10.32
CA TYR A 754 -31.32 -26.88 -11.04
C TYR A 754 -32.33 -27.73 -11.76
N SER A 755 -33.44 -27.10 -12.14
CA SER A 755 -34.51 -27.73 -12.90
C SER A 755 -34.99 -26.77 -14.00
N LEU A 756 -35.49 -27.32 -15.11
CA LEU A 756 -36.17 -26.54 -16.15
C LEU A 756 -37.62 -26.14 -15.76
N ASP A 757 -38.15 -26.71 -14.69
CA ASP A 757 -39.54 -26.56 -14.25
C ASP A 757 -39.68 -25.59 -13.06
N VAL A 758 -38.60 -25.29 -12.33
CA VAL A 758 -38.60 -24.36 -11.20
C VAL A 758 -37.47 -23.35 -11.29
N ASP A 759 -37.75 -22.13 -10.88
CA ASP A 759 -36.71 -21.08 -10.86
C ASP A 759 -35.72 -21.28 -9.70
N GLY A 760 -34.42 -21.09 -9.95
CA GLY A 760 -33.38 -21.11 -8.94
C GLY A 760 -32.98 -22.52 -8.52
N LEU A 761 -32.58 -22.66 -7.25
CA LEU A 761 -32.10 -23.93 -6.71
C LEU A 761 -33.27 -24.94 -6.54
N ALA A 762 -33.27 -26.03 -7.30
CA ALA A 762 -34.16 -27.13 -7.11
C ALA A 762 -33.76 -28.00 -5.90
N TYR A 763 -32.45 -28.29 -5.77
CA TYR A 763 -31.87 -28.99 -4.62
C TYR A 763 -30.48 -28.41 -4.24
N ALA A 764 -30.36 -27.99 -2.99
CA ALA A 764 -29.11 -27.53 -2.39
C ALA A 764 -29.05 -27.86 -0.89
N GLY A 765 -29.44 -29.09 -0.55
CA GLY A 765 -29.64 -29.60 0.81
C GLY A 765 -31.11 -29.68 1.21
N GLY A 766 -31.37 -30.34 2.34
CA GLY A 766 -32.76 -30.69 2.77
C GLY A 766 -33.29 -31.94 2.08
N ASP A 767 -34.64 -32.05 2.03
CA ASP A 767 -35.30 -33.19 1.47
C ASP A 767 -35.38 -33.10 -0.07
N TRP A 768 -35.19 -34.23 -0.74
CA TRP A 768 -35.34 -34.33 -2.19
C TRP A 768 -36.80 -34.33 -2.58
N ASP A 769 -37.15 -33.60 -3.68
CA ASP A 769 -38.53 -33.50 -4.19
C ASP A 769 -38.56 -33.77 -5.69
N ASP A 770 -39.00 -35.00 -6.07
CA ASP A 770 -39.18 -35.42 -7.47
C ASP A 770 -40.16 -34.54 -8.25
N GLY A 771 -41.08 -33.91 -7.58
CA GLY A 771 -42.10 -33.05 -8.18
C GLY A 771 -41.54 -31.79 -8.89
N LYS A 772 -40.29 -31.45 -8.60
CA LYS A 772 -39.62 -30.33 -9.21
C LYS A 772 -39.00 -30.64 -10.61
N TYR A 773 -39.01 -31.91 -11.04
CA TYR A 773 -38.34 -32.36 -12.27
C TYR A 773 -39.33 -33.08 -13.20
N LYS A 774 -39.82 -32.43 -14.26
CA LYS A 774 -40.76 -32.97 -15.24
C LYS A 774 -40.23 -32.93 -16.68
N THR A 775 -39.70 -31.78 -17.09
CA THR A 775 -39.21 -31.53 -18.45
C THR A 775 -37.87 -32.22 -18.74
N PHE A 776 -37.01 -32.26 -17.75
CA PHE A 776 -35.73 -32.97 -17.80
C PHE A 776 -35.46 -33.62 -16.43
N LEU A 777 -35.27 -34.94 -16.45
CA LEU A 777 -35.04 -35.70 -15.23
C LEU A 777 -33.53 -35.74 -14.89
N PRO A 778 -33.14 -35.46 -13.63
CA PRO A 778 -31.76 -35.61 -13.22
C PRO A 778 -31.31 -37.07 -13.30
N ASP A 779 -29.99 -37.26 -13.24
CA ASP A 779 -29.38 -38.57 -13.22
C ASP A 779 -29.80 -39.36 -11.95
N ARG A 780 -30.00 -40.68 -12.11
CA ARG A 780 -30.64 -41.51 -11.08
C ARG A 780 -29.69 -41.82 -9.91
N ASP A 781 -28.44 -42.05 -10.20
CA ASP A 781 -27.42 -42.40 -9.18
C ASP A 781 -26.48 -41.25 -8.87
N GLY A 782 -26.60 -40.12 -9.56
CA GLY A 782 -25.75 -38.94 -9.40
C GLY A 782 -24.32 -39.11 -9.92
N ILE A 783 -24.13 -40.04 -10.89
CA ILE A 783 -22.85 -40.30 -11.52
C ILE A 783 -22.94 -40.11 -13.01
N LEU A 784 -22.28 -39.11 -13.56
CA LEU A 784 -22.21 -38.85 -15.00
C LEU A 784 -20.95 -39.45 -15.59
N PRO A 785 -21.02 -40.54 -16.40
CA PRO A 785 -19.85 -41.12 -17.06
C PRO A 785 -19.24 -40.14 -18.09
N ILE A 786 -17.92 -39.98 -18.05
CA ILE A 786 -17.15 -39.24 -19.04
C ILE A 786 -16.07 -40.16 -19.60
N THR A 787 -16.33 -40.74 -20.78
CA THR A 787 -15.45 -41.65 -21.45
C THR A 787 -14.93 -41.09 -22.80
N ASP A 788 -13.91 -41.70 -23.39
CA ASP A 788 -13.36 -41.26 -24.66
C ASP A 788 -14.34 -41.49 -25.86
N GLU A 789 -15.24 -42.43 -25.73
CA GLU A 789 -16.36 -42.69 -26.65
C GLU A 789 -17.65 -42.92 -25.85
N GLU A 790 -18.80 -42.96 -26.52
CA GLU A 790 -20.11 -43.22 -25.90
C GLU A 790 -20.32 -44.72 -25.71
N TYR A 791 -20.05 -45.21 -24.51
CA TYR A 791 -20.20 -46.63 -24.12
C TYR A 791 -21.44 -46.86 -23.22
N LEU A 792 -21.98 -45.80 -22.60
CA LEU A 792 -23.03 -45.87 -21.59
C LEU A 792 -24.21 -44.98 -22.03
N GLU A 793 -25.45 -45.41 -21.72
CA GLU A 793 -26.67 -44.65 -22.05
C GLU A 793 -26.76 -43.28 -21.35
N ASP A 794 -26.16 -43.15 -20.17
CA ASP A 794 -26.05 -41.94 -19.36
C ASP A 794 -24.77 -41.15 -19.56
N ASP A 795 -24.03 -41.45 -20.64
CA ASP A 795 -22.81 -40.64 -21.01
C ASP A 795 -23.13 -39.18 -21.07
N ILE A 796 -22.22 -38.32 -20.57
CA ILE A 796 -22.42 -36.87 -20.43
C ILE A 796 -22.79 -36.19 -21.78
N ILE A 797 -22.33 -36.71 -22.93
CA ILE A 797 -22.67 -36.13 -24.23
C ILE A 797 -24.10 -36.52 -24.63
N ALA A 798 -24.50 -37.77 -24.37
CA ALA A 798 -25.89 -38.22 -24.58
C ALA A 798 -26.84 -37.39 -23.70
N ARG A 799 -26.55 -37.24 -22.44
CA ARG A 799 -27.32 -36.41 -21.49
C ARG A 799 -27.35 -34.92 -21.91
N LEU A 800 -26.24 -34.35 -22.43
CA LEU A 800 -26.25 -33.00 -22.96
C LEU A 800 -27.16 -32.86 -24.18
N CYS A 801 -27.13 -33.82 -25.10
CA CYS A 801 -27.99 -33.81 -26.25
C CYS A 801 -29.50 -33.87 -25.85
N ASP A 802 -29.86 -34.68 -24.89
CA ASP A 802 -31.22 -34.75 -24.37
C ASP A 802 -31.64 -33.48 -23.66
N TRP A 803 -30.74 -32.86 -22.91
CA TRP A 803 -30.98 -31.57 -22.28
C TRP A 803 -31.21 -30.45 -23.31
N LEU A 804 -30.34 -30.41 -24.37
CA LEU A 804 -30.49 -29.44 -25.46
C LEU A 804 -31.81 -29.61 -26.21
N LYS A 805 -32.23 -30.87 -26.48
CA LYS A 805 -33.54 -31.13 -27.09
C LYS A 805 -34.71 -30.67 -26.17
N ALA A 806 -34.59 -30.89 -24.87
CA ALA A 806 -35.61 -30.48 -23.94
C ALA A 806 -35.76 -28.94 -23.83
N VAL A 807 -34.65 -28.20 -23.94
CA VAL A 807 -34.64 -26.73 -23.89
C VAL A 807 -35.02 -26.09 -25.21
N TYR A 808 -34.36 -26.49 -26.31
CA TYR A 808 -34.40 -25.77 -27.60
C TYR A 808 -35.17 -26.51 -28.69
N GLY A 809 -35.52 -27.78 -28.48
CA GLY A 809 -36.15 -28.63 -29.49
C GLY A 809 -35.14 -29.47 -30.26
N ALA A 810 -35.64 -30.59 -30.85
CA ALA A 810 -34.82 -31.54 -31.55
C ALA A 810 -34.23 -30.99 -32.89
N ASP A 811 -34.96 -30.11 -33.53
CA ASP A 811 -34.60 -29.56 -34.86
C ASP A 811 -33.38 -28.65 -34.82
N THR A 812 -33.08 -28.08 -33.67
CA THR A 812 -31.93 -27.15 -33.46
C THR A 812 -30.70 -27.83 -32.86
N LEU A 813 -30.74 -29.13 -32.59
CA LEU A 813 -29.69 -29.83 -31.85
C LEU A 813 -28.29 -29.67 -32.49
N GLU A 814 -28.17 -29.94 -33.80
CA GLU A 814 -26.84 -29.90 -34.46
C GLU A 814 -26.31 -28.46 -34.53
N GLU A 815 -27.17 -27.47 -34.81
CA GLU A 815 -26.78 -26.05 -34.77
C GLU A 815 -26.27 -25.64 -33.37
N ASN A 816 -26.92 -26.11 -32.32
CA ASN A 816 -26.53 -25.82 -30.93
C ASN A 816 -25.21 -26.48 -30.57
N LEU A 817 -24.96 -27.73 -30.99
CA LEU A 817 -23.69 -28.41 -30.79
C LEU A 817 -22.55 -27.71 -31.54
N ASP A 818 -22.81 -27.23 -32.77
CA ASP A 818 -21.83 -26.48 -33.56
C ASP A 818 -21.51 -25.13 -32.92
N PHE A 819 -22.49 -24.43 -32.40
CA PHE A 819 -22.29 -23.19 -31.66
C PHE A 819 -21.41 -23.41 -30.39
N ILE A 820 -21.73 -24.45 -29.61
CA ILE A 820 -20.98 -24.80 -28.40
C ILE A 820 -19.53 -25.15 -28.76
N SER A 821 -19.34 -26.09 -29.71
CA SER A 821 -18.01 -26.54 -30.09
C SER A 821 -17.17 -25.40 -30.69
N GLY A 822 -17.79 -24.54 -31.53
CA GLY A 822 -17.16 -23.37 -32.11
C GLY A 822 -16.70 -22.35 -31.05
N ALA A 823 -17.44 -22.17 -29.98
CA ALA A 823 -17.08 -21.29 -28.87
C ALA A 823 -15.99 -21.88 -27.98
N LEU A 824 -16.01 -23.18 -27.70
CA LEU A 824 -14.99 -23.88 -26.93
C LEU A 824 -13.65 -23.89 -27.64
N GLY A 825 -13.68 -24.01 -28.96
CA GLY A 825 -12.48 -24.24 -29.77
C GLY A 825 -11.93 -25.65 -29.56
N GLY A 826 -10.78 -25.93 -30.13
CA GLY A 826 -10.13 -27.22 -29.97
C GLY A 826 -10.03 -28.00 -31.25
N LYS A 827 -9.48 -29.23 -31.18
CA LYS A 827 -9.28 -30.16 -32.30
C LYS A 827 -10.23 -31.34 -32.15
N GLY A 828 -11.03 -31.60 -33.14
CA GLY A 828 -11.91 -32.77 -33.27
C GLY A 828 -12.53 -32.82 -34.64
N ASN A 829 -13.05 -34.00 -35.07
CA ASN A 829 -13.67 -34.20 -36.38
C ASN A 829 -15.18 -33.91 -36.37
N SER A 830 -15.75 -33.77 -35.14
CA SER A 830 -17.17 -33.42 -34.95
C SER A 830 -17.37 -32.53 -33.74
N SER A 831 -18.48 -31.81 -33.66
CA SER A 831 -18.88 -30.99 -32.56
C SER A 831 -18.95 -31.77 -31.24
N ARG A 832 -19.46 -33.01 -31.28
CA ARG A 832 -19.52 -33.91 -30.11
C ARG A 832 -18.13 -34.29 -29.59
N GLU A 833 -17.16 -34.57 -30.47
CA GLU A 833 -15.77 -34.88 -30.08
C GLU A 833 -15.11 -33.66 -29.37
N ILE A 834 -15.32 -32.45 -29.88
CA ILE A 834 -14.79 -31.22 -29.28
C ILE A 834 -15.39 -30.99 -27.88
N ILE A 835 -16.70 -31.15 -27.74
CA ILE A 835 -17.39 -31.01 -26.48
C ILE A 835 -16.95 -32.10 -25.49
N ARG A 836 -16.81 -33.36 -25.93
CA ARG A 836 -16.28 -34.44 -25.10
C ARG A 836 -14.85 -34.15 -24.64
N SER A 837 -13.98 -33.65 -25.50
CA SER A 837 -12.61 -33.24 -25.14
C SER A 837 -12.62 -32.14 -24.07
N TYR A 838 -13.54 -31.17 -24.11
CA TYR A 838 -13.71 -30.15 -23.09
C TYR A 838 -14.11 -30.78 -21.74
N PHE A 839 -15.09 -31.65 -21.67
CA PHE A 839 -15.48 -32.34 -20.43
C PHE A 839 -14.34 -33.16 -19.85
N LEU A 840 -13.57 -33.85 -20.68
CA LEU A 840 -12.45 -34.68 -20.25
C LEU A 840 -11.27 -33.86 -19.68
N LYS A 841 -11.00 -32.65 -20.20
CA LYS A 841 -9.74 -31.92 -19.96
C LYS A 841 -9.89 -30.60 -19.24
N GLU A 842 -11.00 -29.89 -19.42
CA GLU A 842 -11.12 -28.49 -19.04
C GLU A 842 -12.28 -28.22 -18.06
N PHE A 843 -13.41 -28.90 -18.21
CA PHE A 843 -14.63 -28.63 -17.46
C PHE A 843 -14.40 -28.55 -15.94
N PHE A 844 -13.72 -29.55 -15.36
CA PHE A 844 -13.48 -29.58 -13.92
C PHE A 844 -12.60 -28.40 -13.45
N LYS A 845 -11.65 -27.97 -14.26
CA LYS A 845 -10.83 -26.81 -13.98
C LYS A 845 -11.65 -25.53 -14.01
N ASP A 846 -12.52 -25.37 -15.01
CA ASP A 846 -13.43 -24.22 -15.11
C ASP A 846 -14.45 -24.24 -13.95
N HIS A 847 -14.96 -25.42 -13.59
CA HIS A 847 -15.83 -25.60 -12.42
C HIS A 847 -15.14 -25.17 -11.11
N CYS A 848 -13.90 -25.61 -10.87
CA CYS A 848 -13.12 -25.18 -9.72
C CYS A 848 -12.86 -23.66 -9.72
N LYS A 849 -12.70 -23.04 -10.89
CA LYS A 849 -12.54 -21.60 -11.01
C LYS A 849 -13.83 -20.86 -10.63
N THR A 850 -14.97 -21.28 -11.17
CA THR A 850 -16.30 -20.69 -10.89
C THR A 850 -16.61 -20.74 -9.40
N TYR A 851 -16.33 -21.87 -8.74
CA TYR A 851 -16.62 -22.09 -7.33
C TYR A 851 -15.41 -21.85 -6.41
N GLN A 852 -14.49 -20.98 -6.81
CA GLN A 852 -13.37 -20.48 -5.97
C GLN A 852 -12.53 -21.59 -5.32
N LYS A 853 -12.21 -22.66 -6.08
CA LYS A 853 -11.52 -23.88 -5.63
C LYS A 853 -12.28 -24.70 -4.58
N ARG A 854 -13.57 -24.49 -4.46
CA ARG A 854 -14.52 -25.21 -3.60
C ARG A 854 -15.58 -25.90 -4.47
N PRO A 855 -15.20 -26.95 -5.26
CA PRO A 855 -16.13 -27.57 -6.20
C PRO A 855 -17.34 -28.18 -5.52
N ILE A 856 -18.50 -28.13 -6.19
CA ILE A 856 -19.76 -28.76 -5.71
C ILE A 856 -19.96 -30.14 -6.35
N TYR A 857 -19.19 -30.49 -7.37
CA TYR A 857 -19.11 -31.82 -7.97
C TYR A 857 -17.69 -32.33 -7.87
N TRP A 858 -17.51 -33.67 -7.73
CA TRP A 858 -16.21 -34.29 -7.64
C TRP A 858 -15.88 -35.04 -8.92
N LEU A 859 -14.64 -34.92 -9.39
CA LEU A 859 -14.14 -35.70 -10.49
C LEU A 859 -13.40 -36.92 -9.92
N PHE A 860 -13.84 -38.12 -10.30
CA PHE A 860 -13.17 -39.38 -10.02
C PHE A 860 -12.43 -39.84 -11.28
N ASP A 861 -11.13 -40.08 -11.19
CA ASP A 861 -10.27 -40.47 -12.30
C ASP A 861 -9.71 -41.87 -12.06
N SER A 862 -9.75 -42.73 -13.08
CA SER A 862 -9.18 -44.07 -13.02
C SER A 862 -7.64 -44.10 -13.17
N GLY A 863 -6.97 -42.98 -13.12
CA GLY A 863 -5.53 -42.84 -13.23
C GLY A 863 -5.03 -42.59 -14.65
N LYS A 864 -3.88 -43.18 -15.03
CA LYS A 864 -3.22 -42.93 -16.33
C LYS A 864 -3.95 -43.54 -17.52
N GLN A 865 -4.85 -44.43 -17.30
CA GLN A 865 -5.72 -45.00 -18.35
C GLN A 865 -6.91 -44.07 -18.50
N ASN A 866 -7.27 -43.64 -19.71
CA ASN A 866 -8.45 -42.83 -19.99
C ASN A 866 -9.73 -43.63 -19.62
N GLY A 867 -10.02 -43.71 -18.35
CA GLY A 867 -11.20 -44.34 -17.80
C GLY A 867 -12.21 -43.36 -17.31
N PHE A 868 -13.22 -43.81 -16.59
CA PHE A 868 -14.26 -42.94 -16.02
C PHE A 868 -13.70 -41.71 -15.30
N LYS A 869 -14.12 -40.57 -15.71
CA LYS A 869 -13.88 -39.32 -15.03
C LYS A 869 -15.16 -38.74 -14.46
#